data_e0f35777d1b9014e53fe39532432f17a
#
_entry.id   e0f35777d1b9014e53fe39532432f17a
#
_cell.length_a   1.000
_cell.length_b   1.000
_cell.length_c   1.000
_cell.angle_alpha   90.00
_cell.angle_beta   90.00
_cell.angle_gamma   90.00
#
_symmetry.space_group_name_H-M   'P 1'
#
loop_
_entity.id
_entity.type
_entity.pdbx_description
1 polymer ?
#
loop_
_entity_poly.entity_id
_entity_poly.type
_entity_poly.pdbx_seq_one_letter_code
_entity_poly.pdbx_strand_id
1 'polypeptide(L)'
;MNSALEKSLFVSLFLIFVVFQAVSKEVKWEELPSIPDKEGFAGMFAGVSNGALLVGGGANFPDKRPWEGGEKVWYEEIFFMESKKTGWVLSAQKLPQPLAYSVSGSYNDKVWVIGGNDAQGHTSLVISLTYRNGEVVLENDYPQLPVPLASMTGTIVNGVFYVLGGQKTPTGLAEAKFYFLDLKKKRSEMKWEEGPQFPGEARIQAVAASHKEAFYIFSGFGLFKNADESLGRTLLKDAYRFTPGDQPNQGTWKKLEDLPRGVAAAPSPAFSLGGDHILIAGGLDEKTLLHTDPASHPGFLDKMLAYNTNAEEWVEIGDMPEGTSRVTAPSTYWEGYWVVPNGEKGPGVRSPKVMALETQNPFGWANWTTLGAYLACMLGIGFYFSKRENTTTEYFLAGKRIPWWAAGLSIYGTQLSAITFMAVPVIVYATNWRLAVGSFMILAIVPLIIKYYLPFFRRLNITTAYQYLELRFDIRVRLLGSLTFILLQLARMGVVLYLPAIAISSVTNMDIFLCIAIMGVFSTIYTVMGGMEAVIWTDVIQVVVLLGGALLSIFIAIANIDGGFSTVIEVGMEFEKFKLIDWSWDYTQLVFWVAIIGFFFLNLIPYSSDQVVIQRYLTVKDEKEAEKSLWTNGLITIPGIFLFFGLGTVLFVYYLTNPEKIGSANPEELLPYYIVAELPIGIAGLVIAGIFAASMSSLDSSMNSIATAYITDIHKYIKPGLKDREYLKLAKTITIIMGVFGTLTAVWIAATEVGFIFDLFQKLLGMIGGCLAGVFILAIFSQRANSLGVIIGTLSGAGITFLVSKFTDVNGYLYGAIGVLSCVIIGFLFSLIFPNSKSQPQGLTFKSIIKK
;
A
#
# COMPACT_ATOMS: atom_id res chain seq x y z
N MET A 1 44.43 -3.08 -6.00
CA MET A 1 43.46 -4.09 -5.52
C MET A 1 41.99 -3.63 -5.65
N ASN A 2 41.75 -2.33 -5.89
CA ASN A 2 40.40 -1.79 -6.06
C ASN A 2 39.80 -2.02 -7.47
N SER A 3 40.57 -2.09 -8.52
CA SER A 3 40.04 -2.22 -9.91
C SER A 3 39.53 -3.62 -10.25
N ALA A 4 40.00 -4.66 -9.57
CA ALA A 4 39.57 -6.04 -9.83
C ALA A 4 38.21 -6.34 -9.16
N LEU A 5 37.95 -5.78 -7.98
CA LEU A 5 36.64 -5.92 -7.30
C LEU A 5 35.56 -5.11 -8.02
N GLU A 6 35.89 -3.90 -8.48
CA GLU A 6 34.98 -3.06 -9.28
C GLU A 6 34.61 -3.71 -10.62
N LYS A 7 35.59 -4.30 -11.31
CA LYS A 7 35.38 -5.04 -12.57
C LYS A 7 34.60 -6.33 -12.36
N SER A 8 34.90 -7.08 -11.27
CA SER A 8 34.17 -8.32 -10.97
C SER A 8 32.72 -8.05 -10.57
N LEU A 9 32.42 -6.98 -9.80
CA LEU A 9 31.06 -6.59 -9.43
C LEU A 9 30.26 -6.11 -10.66
N PHE A 10 30.89 -5.34 -11.54
CA PHE A 10 30.28 -4.83 -12.78
C PHE A 10 30.01 -5.97 -13.78
N VAL A 11 30.93 -6.92 -13.90
CA VAL A 11 30.78 -8.08 -14.80
C VAL A 11 29.75 -9.07 -14.27
N SER A 12 29.68 -9.28 -12.95
CA SER A 12 28.65 -10.14 -12.34
C SER A 12 27.25 -9.54 -12.44
N LEU A 13 27.09 -8.23 -12.28
CA LEU A 13 25.84 -7.50 -12.53
C LEU A 13 25.45 -7.51 -14.01
N PHE A 14 26.43 -7.41 -14.92
CA PHE A 14 26.17 -7.40 -16.37
C PHE A 14 25.84 -8.79 -16.93
N LEU A 15 26.40 -9.87 -16.36
CA LEU A 15 26.08 -11.26 -16.77
C LEU A 15 24.69 -11.72 -16.31
N ILE A 16 24.13 -11.13 -15.27
CA ILE A 16 22.71 -11.33 -14.87
C ILE A 16 21.77 -10.68 -15.90
N PHE A 17 22.24 -9.73 -16.68
CA PHE A 17 21.44 -8.89 -17.60
C PHE A 17 21.10 -9.55 -18.96
N VAL A 18 21.73 -10.65 -19.35
CA VAL A 18 21.74 -11.06 -20.77
C VAL A 18 20.75 -12.15 -21.19
N VAL A 19 20.02 -12.79 -20.29
CA VAL A 19 19.12 -13.89 -20.72
C VAL A 19 17.74 -13.79 -20.08
N PHE A 20 16.83 -13.04 -20.67
CA PHE A 20 15.40 -13.33 -20.45
C PHE A 20 14.53 -12.67 -21.54
N GLN A 21 13.78 -13.50 -22.26
CA GLN A 21 12.70 -13.08 -23.14
C GLN A 21 11.47 -12.69 -22.31
N ALA A 22 10.87 -11.57 -22.61
CA ALA A 22 9.59 -11.16 -22.07
C ALA A 22 8.48 -12.12 -22.56
N VAL A 23 7.78 -12.73 -21.65
CA VAL A 23 6.54 -13.47 -21.90
C VAL A 23 5.42 -12.58 -21.40
N SER A 24 4.61 -12.05 -22.31
CA SER A 24 3.36 -11.37 -21.95
C SER A 24 2.41 -12.40 -21.30
N LYS A 25 1.77 -12.06 -20.20
CA LYS A 25 0.79 -12.91 -19.53
C LYS A 25 -0.61 -12.40 -19.81
N GLU A 26 -1.41 -13.26 -20.42
CA GLU A 26 -2.85 -13.09 -20.55
C GLU A 26 -3.55 -13.32 -19.19
N VAL A 27 -4.74 -12.75 -19.02
CA VAL A 27 -5.66 -13.04 -17.92
C VAL A 27 -5.87 -14.56 -17.85
N LYS A 28 -5.46 -15.17 -16.75
CA LYS A 28 -5.45 -16.63 -16.65
C LYS A 28 -6.64 -17.15 -15.88
N TRP A 29 -7.47 -17.92 -16.55
CA TRP A 29 -8.52 -18.70 -15.94
C TRP A 29 -8.02 -20.09 -15.58
N GLU A 30 -8.40 -20.56 -14.39
CA GLU A 30 -8.12 -21.90 -13.87
C GLU A 30 -9.45 -22.59 -13.51
N GLU A 31 -9.56 -23.88 -13.78
CA GLU A 31 -10.68 -24.70 -13.30
C GLU A 31 -10.28 -25.34 -11.96
N LEU A 32 -10.96 -24.95 -10.89
CA LEU A 32 -10.81 -25.56 -9.57
C LEU A 32 -11.60 -26.88 -9.50
N PRO A 33 -11.41 -27.70 -8.45
CA PRO A 33 -12.21 -28.90 -8.27
C PRO A 33 -13.70 -28.62 -8.38
N SER A 34 -14.40 -29.38 -9.23
CA SER A 34 -15.84 -29.25 -9.42
C SER A 34 -16.59 -29.60 -8.13
N ILE A 35 -17.74 -28.95 -7.87
CA ILE A 35 -18.62 -29.34 -6.78
C ILE A 35 -19.14 -30.77 -7.02
N PRO A 36 -19.24 -31.61 -5.97
CA PRO A 36 -19.62 -33.00 -6.11
C PRO A 36 -21.12 -33.18 -6.37
N ASP A 37 -21.59 -32.64 -7.50
CA ASP A 37 -22.93 -32.78 -8.06
C ASP A 37 -22.84 -32.97 -9.57
N LYS A 38 -23.72 -33.76 -10.13
CA LYS A 38 -23.67 -34.12 -11.56
C LYS A 38 -24.09 -32.95 -12.46
N GLU A 39 -25.12 -32.23 -12.08
CA GLU A 39 -25.73 -31.16 -12.88
C GLU A 39 -25.15 -29.78 -12.49
N GLY A 40 -24.73 -29.60 -11.24
CA GLY A 40 -24.40 -28.31 -10.67
C GLY A 40 -25.65 -27.48 -10.32
N PHE A 41 -25.45 -26.26 -9.85
CA PHE A 41 -26.50 -25.43 -9.28
C PHE A 41 -26.48 -24.02 -9.88
N ALA A 42 -27.63 -23.35 -9.89
CA ALA A 42 -27.76 -21.92 -10.16
C ALA A 42 -28.24 -21.22 -8.89
N GLY A 43 -27.82 -19.97 -8.71
CA GLY A 43 -28.25 -19.14 -7.58
C GLY A 43 -27.75 -19.61 -6.22
N MET A 44 -26.57 -20.26 -6.16
CA MET A 44 -25.89 -20.57 -4.90
C MET A 44 -25.48 -19.29 -4.19
N PHE A 45 -25.14 -19.36 -2.90
CA PHE A 45 -24.33 -18.38 -2.22
C PHE A 45 -22.86 -18.79 -2.24
N ALA A 46 -21.95 -17.82 -2.13
CA ALA A 46 -20.52 -18.08 -1.96
C ALA A 46 -19.89 -17.02 -1.04
N GLY A 47 -18.85 -17.42 -0.33
CA GLY A 47 -18.04 -16.51 0.50
C GLY A 47 -16.89 -17.23 1.18
N VAL A 48 -16.08 -16.48 1.91
CA VAL A 48 -14.88 -16.97 2.61
C VAL A 48 -15.03 -16.75 4.11
N SER A 49 -14.70 -17.78 4.88
CA SER A 49 -14.67 -17.72 6.34
C SER A 49 -13.44 -18.45 6.87
N ASN A 50 -12.61 -17.75 7.69
CA ASN A 50 -11.36 -18.29 8.25
C ASN A 50 -10.50 -19.03 7.20
N GLY A 51 -10.36 -18.43 6.00
CA GLY A 51 -9.57 -18.96 4.89
C GLY A 51 -10.24 -20.08 4.09
N ALA A 52 -11.36 -20.67 4.52
CA ALA A 52 -12.10 -21.67 3.76
C ALA A 52 -13.14 -21.01 2.84
N LEU A 53 -13.25 -21.52 1.61
CA LEU A 53 -14.30 -21.16 0.65
C LEU A 53 -15.57 -21.95 0.99
N LEU A 54 -16.67 -21.27 1.23
CA LEU A 54 -17.99 -21.83 1.51
C LEU A 54 -18.94 -21.54 0.35
N VAL A 55 -19.69 -22.55 -0.08
CA VAL A 55 -20.74 -22.42 -1.07
C VAL A 55 -21.94 -23.28 -0.65
N GLY A 56 -23.14 -22.91 -1.05
CA GLY A 56 -24.29 -23.73 -0.69
C GLY A 56 -25.61 -23.24 -1.25
N GLY A 57 -26.67 -24.03 -1.01
CA GLY A 57 -27.97 -23.80 -1.61
C GLY A 57 -27.96 -23.97 -3.13
N GLY A 58 -28.76 -23.17 -3.81
CA GLY A 58 -28.93 -23.21 -5.27
C GLY A 58 -30.08 -24.10 -5.71
N ALA A 59 -30.30 -24.13 -7.02
CA ALA A 59 -31.35 -24.94 -7.63
C ALA A 59 -30.92 -25.51 -8.98
N ASN A 60 -31.43 -26.71 -9.30
CA ASN A 60 -31.18 -27.31 -10.60
C ASN A 60 -32.41 -28.10 -11.11
N PHE A 61 -32.22 -28.86 -12.17
CA PHE A 61 -33.19 -29.76 -12.75
C PHE A 61 -32.55 -31.18 -12.84
N PRO A 62 -32.69 -32.02 -11.78
CA PRO A 62 -31.88 -33.21 -11.66
C PRO A 62 -32.29 -34.33 -12.64
N ASP A 63 -33.56 -34.43 -13.02
CA ASP A 63 -34.08 -35.53 -13.82
C ASP A 63 -34.12 -35.20 -15.32
N LYS A 64 -34.77 -34.06 -15.68
CA LYS A 64 -35.02 -33.63 -17.07
C LYS A 64 -34.83 -32.17 -17.20
N ARG A 65 -34.50 -31.68 -18.39
CA ARG A 65 -34.42 -30.26 -18.69
C ARG A 65 -35.80 -29.57 -18.59
N PRO A 66 -35.86 -28.23 -18.33
CA PRO A 66 -37.16 -27.52 -18.22
C PRO A 66 -38.09 -27.70 -19.42
N TRP A 67 -37.52 -27.69 -20.63
CA TRP A 67 -38.28 -27.90 -21.88
C TRP A 67 -38.72 -29.35 -22.17
N GLU A 68 -38.21 -30.27 -21.38
CA GLU A 68 -38.59 -31.66 -21.36
C GLU A 68 -39.59 -32.00 -20.24
N GLY A 69 -40.07 -30.96 -19.52
CA GLY A 69 -41.00 -31.09 -18.40
C GLY A 69 -40.29 -31.42 -17.07
N GLY A 70 -38.99 -31.11 -16.95
CA GLY A 70 -38.27 -31.25 -15.69
C GLY A 70 -38.73 -30.28 -14.59
N GLU A 71 -38.81 -30.78 -13.37
CA GLU A 71 -39.15 -30.00 -12.19
C GLU A 71 -37.90 -29.40 -11.58
N LYS A 72 -38.01 -28.15 -11.12
CA LYS A 72 -36.93 -27.42 -10.44
C LYS A 72 -36.88 -27.86 -8.98
N VAL A 73 -35.67 -28.21 -8.52
CA VAL A 73 -35.40 -28.58 -7.14
C VAL A 73 -34.46 -27.54 -6.51
N TRP A 74 -34.75 -27.18 -5.28
CA TRP A 74 -33.93 -26.29 -4.44
C TRP A 74 -33.21 -27.09 -3.36
N TYR A 75 -32.00 -26.65 -2.95
CA TYR A 75 -31.11 -27.38 -2.09
C TYR A 75 -30.78 -26.63 -0.80
N GLU A 76 -30.45 -27.39 0.28
CA GLU A 76 -30.03 -26.87 1.58
C GLU A 76 -28.58 -27.26 1.96
N GLU A 77 -27.90 -27.98 1.09
CA GLU A 77 -26.53 -28.48 1.29
C GLU A 77 -25.54 -27.31 1.27
N ILE A 78 -24.50 -27.41 2.15
CA ILE A 78 -23.38 -26.49 2.25
C ILE A 78 -22.10 -27.28 1.97
N PHE A 79 -21.26 -26.79 1.09
CA PHE A 79 -19.96 -27.32 0.78
C PHE A 79 -18.89 -26.34 1.22
N PHE A 80 -17.72 -26.85 1.63
CA PHE A 80 -16.55 -26.02 1.89
C PHE A 80 -15.28 -26.63 1.31
N MET A 81 -14.29 -25.75 1.02
CA MET A 81 -12.97 -26.13 0.54
C MET A 81 -11.92 -25.31 1.31
N GLU A 82 -11.00 -25.99 2.03
CA GLU A 82 -9.98 -25.31 2.84
C GLU A 82 -8.83 -24.75 2.01
N SER A 83 -8.50 -25.44 0.92
CA SER A 83 -7.51 -24.99 -0.06
C SER A 83 -7.83 -25.64 -1.42
N LYS A 84 -7.33 -25.09 -2.49
CA LYS A 84 -7.52 -25.67 -3.84
C LYS A 84 -6.98 -27.09 -4.01
N LYS A 85 -6.16 -27.58 -3.06
CA LYS A 85 -5.59 -28.93 -3.06
C LYS A 85 -6.45 -29.96 -2.32
N THR A 86 -7.34 -29.54 -1.44
CA THR A 86 -8.11 -30.45 -0.56
C THR A 86 -9.41 -30.97 -1.18
N GLY A 87 -9.95 -30.28 -2.19
CA GLY A 87 -11.26 -30.59 -2.77
C GLY A 87 -12.43 -30.16 -1.87
N TRP A 88 -13.65 -30.42 -2.35
CA TRP A 88 -14.88 -30.04 -1.65
C TRP A 88 -15.27 -31.09 -0.60
N VAL A 89 -15.72 -30.58 0.55
CA VAL A 89 -16.28 -31.37 1.65
C VAL A 89 -17.73 -30.92 1.86
N LEU A 90 -18.65 -31.93 1.93
CA LEU A 90 -20.04 -31.68 2.30
C LEU A 90 -20.10 -31.43 3.81
N SER A 91 -20.65 -30.29 4.21
CA SER A 91 -20.83 -29.95 5.62
C SER A 91 -21.95 -30.80 6.25
N ALA A 92 -21.79 -31.15 7.51
CA ALA A 92 -22.88 -31.72 8.32
C ALA A 92 -23.98 -30.67 8.63
N GLN A 93 -23.61 -29.37 8.69
CA GLN A 93 -24.55 -28.29 8.83
C GLN A 93 -25.24 -28.02 7.50
N LYS A 94 -26.55 -27.88 7.54
CA LYS A 94 -27.41 -27.50 6.41
C LYS A 94 -28.02 -26.13 6.61
N LEU A 95 -28.53 -25.53 5.53
CA LEU A 95 -29.35 -24.31 5.60
C LEU A 95 -30.68 -24.63 6.34
N PRO A 96 -31.32 -23.63 6.97
CA PRO A 96 -32.58 -23.82 7.68
C PRO A 96 -33.75 -24.12 6.75
N GLN A 97 -33.61 -23.85 5.47
CA GLN A 97 -34.52 -24.18 4.37
C GLN A 97 -33.74 -24.24 3.05
N PRO A 98 -34.25 -24.96 2.03
CA PRO A 98 -33.70 -24.85 0.69
C PRO A 98 -33.66 -23.40 0.22
N LEU A 99 -32.55 -22.98 -0.43
CA LEU A 99 -32.37 -21.55 -0.73
C LEU A 99 -31.63 -21.34 -2.03
N ALA A 100 -32.15 -20.49 -2.93
CA ALA A 100 -31.46 -20.05 -4.13
C ALA A 100 -31.69 -18.55 -4.40
N TYR A 101 -30.81 -17.96 -5.26
CA TYR A 101 -30.93 -16.55 -5.70
C TYR A 101 -30.89 -15.53 -4.55
N SER A 102 -30.19 -15.83 -3.48
CA SER A 102 -29.83 -14.93 -2.40
C SER A 102 -28.63 -14.04 -2.79
N VAL A 103 -28.38 -13.00 -2.03
CA VAL A 103 -27.11 -12.26 -2.08
C VAL A 103 -26.19 -12.75 -0.98
N SER A 104 -24.89 -12.82 -1.26
CA SER A 104 -23.91 -13.21 -0.25
C SER A 104 -22.66 -12.35 -0.27
N GLY A 105 -21.93 -12.34 0.83
CA GLY A 105 -20.65 -11.65 0.97
C GLY A 105 -19.92 -12.01 2.26
N SER A 106 -18.62 -11.76 2.31
CA SER A 106 -17.75 -12.11 3.45
C SER A 106 -17.36 -10.87 4.25
N TYR A 107 -17.51 -10.95 5.57
CA TYR A 107 -17.06 -9.91 6.48
C TYR A 107 -16.81 -10.48 7.89
N ASN A 108 -15.69 -10.11 8.52
CA ASN A 108 -15.30 -10.58 9.85
C ASN A 108 -15.37 -12.11 10.01
N ASP A 109 -14.70 -12.82 9.10
CA ASP A 109 -14.66 -14.29 9.07
C ASP A 109 -16.02 -14.98 9.01
N LYS A 110 -17.06 -14.28 8.58
CA LYS A 110 -18.41 -14.79 8.37
C LYS A 110 -18.84 -14.61 6.92
N VAL A 111 -19.53 -15.63 6.38
CA VAL A 111 -20.26 -15.54 5.12
C VAL A 111 -21.70 -15.17 5.45
N TRP A 112 -22.13 -14.00 4.97
CA TRP A 112 -23.48 -13.51 5.12
C TRP A 112 -24.33 -13.88 3.92
N VAL A 113 -25.56 -14.37 4.16
CA VAL A 113 -26.49 -14.78 3.12
C VAL A 113 -27.85 -14.13 3.41
N ILE A 114 -28.41 -13.44 2.41
CA ILE A 114 -29.54 -12.54 2.59
C ILE A 114 -30.61 -12.82 1.52
N GLY A 115 -31.86 -12.99 1.95
CA GLY A 115 -33.01 -13.22 1.08
C GLY A 115 -32.89 -14.47 0.24
N GLY A 116 -33.50 -14.50 -0.94
CA GLY A 116 -33.54 -15.63 -1.85
C GLY A 116 -34.92 -16.25 -1.97
N ASN A 117 -35.01 -17.44 -2.56
CA ASN A 117 -36.26 -18.16 -2.73
C ASN A 117 -36.12 -19.68 -2.56
N ASP A 118 -37.23 -20.35 -2.36
CA ASP A 118 -37.43 -21.79 -2.40
C ASP A 118 -38.67 -22.16 -3.23
N ALA A 119 -39.17 -23.37 -3.08
CA ALA A 119 -40.40 -23.84 -3.76
C ALA A 119 -41.67 -23.13 -3.30
N GLN A 120 -41.69 -22.58 -2.07
CA GLN A 120 -42.81 -21.87 -1.48
C GLN A 120 -42.87 -20.39 -1.89
N GLY A 121 -41.73 -19.80 -2.27
CA GLY A 121 -41.62 -18.41 -2.73
C GLY A 121 -40.38 -17.68 -2.27
N HIS A 122 -40.49 -16.36 -2.10
CA HIS A 122 -39.37 -15.52 -1.70
C HIS A 122 -39.29 -15.38 -0.17
N THR A 123 -38.07 -15.25 0.37
CA THR A 123 -37.82 -15.17 1.80
C THR A 123 -37.14 -13.86 2.23
N SER A 124 -37.36 -13.48 3.49
CA SER A 124 -36.59 -12.38 4.15
C SER A 124 -35.40 -12.86 4.97
N LEU A 125 -34.99 -14.11 4.83
CA LEU A 125 -33.98 -14.78 5.64
C LEU A 125 -32.67 -14.01 5.64
N VAL A 126 -32.05 -13.89 6.81
CA VAL A 126 -30.68 -13.36 7.02
C VAL A 126 -29.93 -14.34 7.92
N ILE A 127 -28.85 -14.90 7.41
CA ILE A 127 -28.00 -15.85 8.14
C ILE A 127 -26.53 -15.49 7.99
N SER A 128 -25.71 -15.98 8.90
CA SER A 128 -24.27 -16.01 8.72
C SER A 128 -23.70 -17.42 8.95
N LEU A 129 -22.63 -17.74 8.24
CA LEU A 129 -21.90 -18.99 8.31
C LEU A 129 -20.47 -18.72 8.73
N THR A 130 -19.97 -19.49 9.70
CA THR A 130 -18.58 -19.41 10.16
C THR A 130 -17.93 -20.77 10.06
N TYR A 131 -16.80 -20.86 9.33
CA TYR A 131 -15.99 -22.07 9.31
C TYR A 131 -15.06 -22.12 10.52
N ARG A 132 -14.96 -23.27 11.19
CA ARG A 132 -14.03 -23.49 12.31
C ARG A 132 -13.58 -24.94 12.34
N ASN A 133 -12.29 -25.18 12.11
CA ASN A 133 -11.65 -26.51 12.28
C ASN A 133 -12.39 -27.69 11.63
N GLY A 134 -12.82 -27.56 10.39
CA GLY A 134 -13.53 -28.61 9.66
C GLY A 134 -15.04 -28.59 9.80
N GLU A 135 -15.60 -27.65 10.56
CA GLU A 135 -17.04 -27.53 10.78
C GLU A 135 -17.58 -26.16 10.34
N VAL A 136 -18.79 -26.15 9.81
CA VAL A 136 -19.52 -24.91 9.50
C VAL A 136 -20.55 -24.68 10.60
N VAL A 137 -20.54 -23.47 11.17
CA VAL A 137 -21.51 -23.05 12.19
C VAL A 137 -22.46 -22.02 11.56
N LEU A 138 -23.75 -22.27 11.64
CA LEU A 138 -24.79 -21.37 11.13
C LEU A 138 -25.41 -20.58 12.28
N GLU A 139 -25.56 -19.27 12.06
CA GLU A 139 -26.30 -18.35 12.94
C GLU A 139 -27.44 -17.70 12.13
N ASN A 140 -28.65 -17.68 12.65
CA ASN A 140 -29.87 -17.15 12.00
C ASN A 140 -30.64 -16.16 12.84
N ASP A 141 -30.10 -15.73 13.97
CA ASP A 141 -30.70 -14.76 14.89
C ASP A 141 -30.32 -13.32 14.52
N TYR A 142 -30.61 -12.92 13.29
CA TYR A 142 -30.37 -11.58 12.75
C TYR A 142 -31.67 -10.90 12.34
N PRO A 143 -31.69 -9.54 12.26
CA PRO A 143 -32.84 -8.83 11.71
C PRO A 143 -33.17 -9.30 10.30
N GLN A 144 -34.39 -9.73 10.08
CA GLN A 144 -34.86 -10.14 8.75
C GLN A 144 -34.96 -8.96 7.80
N LEU A 145 -34.84 -9.20 6.48
CA LEU A 145 -35.16 -8.19 5.48
C LEU A 145 -36.55 -7.59 5.72
N PRO A 146 -36.75 -6.27 5.46
CA PRO A 146 -38.09 -5.63 5.65
C PRO A 146 -39.21 -6.26 4.82
N VAL A 147 -38.83 -6.85 3.68
CA VAL A 147 -39.70 -7.57 2.77
C VAL A 147 -38.99 -8.79 2.20
N PRO A 148 -39.71 -9.89 1.86
CA PRO A 148 -39.12 -11.00 1.15
C PRO A 148 -38.61 -10.58 -0.23
N LEU A 149 -37.35 -10.91 -0.56
CA LEU A 149 -36.72 -10.54 -1.83
C LEU A 149 -35.86 -11.68 -2.38
N ALA A 150 -35.96 -11.89 -3.70
CA ALA A 150 -35.03 -12.78 -4.44
C ALA A 150 -34.56 -12.09 -5.73
N SER A 151 -33.49 -12.61 -6.34
CA SER A 151 -32.89 -12.04 -7.56
C SER A 151 -32.45 -10.57 -7.43
N MET A 152 -32.28 -10.10 -6.21
CA MET A 152 -31.68 -8.81 -5.91
C MET A 152 -30.17 -8.88 -6.14
N THR A 153 -29.50 -7.74 -6.11
CA THR A 153 -28.06 -7.63 -6.15
C THR A 153 -27.53 -6.93 -4.91
N GLY A 154 -26.27 -7.19 -4.54
CA GLY A 154 -25.69 -6.55 -3.38
C GLY A 154 -24.25 -7.00 -3.11
N THR A 155 -23.59 -6.25 -2.25
CA THR A 155 -22.24 -6.55 -1.77
C THR A 155 -21.93 -5.76 -0.50
N ILE A 156 -20.79 -6.05 0.13
CA ILE A 156 -20.34 -5.40 1.35
C ILE A 156 -19.31 -4.31 1.00
N VAL A 157 -19.54 -3.10 1.50
CA VAL A 157 -18.62 -1.96 1.41
C VAL A 157 -18.34 -1.46 2.82
N ASN A 158 -17.07 -1.45 3.24
CA ASN A 158 -16.65 -0.97 4.56
C ASN A 158 -17.47 -1.54 5.73
N GLY A 159 -17.76 -2.85 5.68
CA GLY A 159 -18.52 -3.54 6.74
C GLY A 159 -20.01 -3.21 6.78
N VAL A 160 -20.55 -2.62 5.73
CA VAL A 160 -21.98 -2.40 5.54
C VAL A 160 -22.47 -3.23 4.35
N PHE A 161 -23.46 -4.08 4.55
CA PHE A 161 -24.08 -4.87 3.49
C PHE A 161 -25.15 -4.05 2.79
N TYR A 162 -24.96 -3.74 1.51
CA TYR A 162 -25.90 -3.04 0.65
C TYR A 162 -26.63 -4.02 -0.27
N VAL A 163 -27.95 -3.85 -0.40
CA VAL A 163 -28.84 -4.67 -1.22
C VAL A 163 -29.74 -3.77 -2.06
N LEU A 164 -29.84 -4.05 -3.36
CA LEU A 164 -30.67 -3.28 -4.29
C LEU A 164 -31.55 -4.18 -5.16
N GLY A 165 -32.78 -3.73 -5.42
CA GLY A 165 -33.66 -4.35 -6.38
C GLY A 165 -34.23 -5.68 -5.92
N GLY A 166 -34.43 -6.61 -6.88
CA GLY A 166 -35.06 -7.90 -6.64
C GLY A 166 -36.56 -7.88 -6.89
N GLN A 167 -37.23 -9.00 -6.59
CA GLN A 167 -38.71 -9.17 -6.65
C GLN A 167 -39.21 -9.62 -5.28
N LYS A 168 -40.45 -9.24 -4.94
CA LYS A 168 -41.14 -9.70 -3.73
C LYS A 168 -41.83 -11.05 -3.91
N THR A 169 -42.26 -11.34 -5.13
CA THR A 169 -42.91 -12.62 -5.48
C THR A 169 -42.44 -13.10 -6.85
N PRO A 170 -42.52 -14.38 -7.17
CA PRO A 170 -42.07 -14.91 -8.46
C PRO A 170 -42.71 -14.27 -9.70
N THR A 171 -43.92 -13.72 -9.58
CA THR A 171 -44.68 -13.07 -10.65
C THR A 171 -44.79 -11.54 -10.46
N GLY A 172 -44.09 -10.99 -9.45
CA GLY A 172 -44.08 -9.57 -9.15
C GLY A 172 -43.19 -8.76 -10.10
N LEU A 173 -43.39 -7.45 -10.15
CA LEU A 173 -42.47 -6.54 -10.82
C LEU A 173 -41.16 -6.39 -10.00
N ALA A 174 -40.16 -5.87 -10.65
CA ALA A 174 -38.89 -5.53 -10.00
C ALA A 174 -39.08 -4.38 -9.00
N GLU A 175 -38.26 -4.39 -7.95
CA GLU A 175 -38.18 -3.32 -6.94
C GLU A 175 -37.02 -2.38 -7.25
N ALA A 176 -37.12 -1.11 -6.82
CA ALA A 176 -36.04 -0.13 -6.85
C ALA A 176 -35.51 0.20 -5.43
N LYS A 177 -35.92 -0.60 -4.44
CA LYS A 177 -35.57 -0.36 -3.05
C LYS A 177 -34.09 -0.65 -2.81
N PHE A 178 -33.45 0.23 -2.04
CA PHE A 178 -32.06 0.14 -1.62
C PHE A 178 -32.02 0.04 -0.10
N TYR A 179 -31.58 -1.11 0.39
CA TYR A 179 -31.47 -1.41 1.81
C TYR A 179 -30.02 -1.61 2.21
N PHE A 180 -29.72 -1.32 3.48
CA PHE A 180 -28.40 -1.66 4.04
C PHE A 180 -28.49 -2.20 5.47
N LEU A 181 -27.49 -3.01 5.84
CA LEU A 181 -27.27 -3.54 7.18
C LEU A 181 -25.85 -3.27 7.62
N ASP A 182 -25.68 -2.51 8.70
CA ASP A 182 -24.35 -2.21 9.26
C ASP A 182 -23.85 -3.39 10.11
N LEU A 183 -22.90 -4.16 9.56
CA LEU A 183 -22.32 -5.35 10.18
C LEU A 183 -21.26 -5.03 11.25
N LYS A 184 -20.85 -3.77 11.39
CA LYS A 184 -19.94 -3.31 12.46
C LYS A 184 -20.63 -3.15 13.80
N LYS A 185 -21.95 -3.02 13.79
CA LYS A 185 -22.78 -2.90 15.00
C LYS A 185 -22.88 -4.24 15.73
N LYS A 186 -23.09 -4.18 17.04
CA LYS A 186 -23.44 -5.38 17.80
C LYS A 186 -24.78 -5.95 17.31
N ARG A 187 -24.93 -7.27 17.36
CA ARG A 187 -26.13 -7.98 16.89
C ARG A 187 -27.44 -7.34 17.38
N SER A 188 -27.49 -6.96 18.68
CA SER A 188 -28.66 -6.31 19.29
C SER A 188 -28.99 -4.90 18.77
N GLU A 189 -28.04 -4.27 18.08
CA GLU A 189 -28.14 -2.92 17.52
C GLU A 189 -28.31 -2.94 16.02
N MET A 190 -28.14 -4.11 15.38
CA MET A 190 -28.29 -4.28 13.94
C MET A 190 -29.75 -4.09 13.56
N LYS A 191 -29.99 -3.34 12.51
CA LYS A 191 -31.31 -3.15 11.89
C LYS A 191 -31.13 -2.84 10.41
N TRP A 192 -32.09 -3.29 9.61
CA TRP A 192 -32.18 -2.87 8.23
C TRP A 192 -32.66 -1.42 8.14
N GLU A 193 -31.99 -0.64 7.34
CA GLU A 193 -32.37 0.74 7.05
C GLU A 193 -32.49 0.91 5.52
N GLU A 194 -33.42 1.80 5.09
CA GLU A 194 -33.56 2.20 3.69
C GLU A 194 -32.52 3.28 3.40
N GLY A 195 -31.72 3.10 2.36
CA GLY A 195 -30.75 4.06 1.90
C GLY A 195 -31.35 5.16 1.02
N PRO A 196 -30.54 6.11 0.53
CA PRO A 196 -31.00 7.12 -0.41
C PRO A 196 -31.65 6.49 -1.64
N GLN A 197 -32.70 7.14 -2.13
CA GLN A 197 -33.46 6.66 -3.26
C GLN A 197 -32.57 6.35 -4.47
N PHE A 198 -32.69 5.14 -5.02
CA PHE A 198 -31.98 4.74 -6.22
C PHE A 198 -32.53 5.51 -7.42
N PRO A 199 -31.70 6.20 -8.22
CA PRO A 199 -32.16 7.04 -9.33
C PRO A 199 -32.46 6.27 -10.63
N GLY A 200 -32.11 4.99 -10.71
CA GLY A 200 -32.31 4.14 -11.89
C GLY A 200 -33.61 3.38 -11.85
N GLU A 201 -33.89 2.61 -12.91
CA GLU A 201 -35.06 1.74 -13.02
C GLU A 201 -35.02 0.59 -12.01
N ALA A 202 -36.21 0.13 -11.58
CA ALA A 202 -36.40 -1.08 -10.81
C ALA A 202 -35.85 -2.29 -11.57
N ARG A 203 -35.09 -3.14 -10.90
CA ARG A 203 -34.31 -4.19 -11.59
C ARG A 203 -34.13 -5.46 -10.80
N ILE A 204 -33.94 -6.55 -11.53
CA ILE A 204 -33.46 -7.84 -11.02
C ILE A 204 -32.16 -8.25 -11.69
N GLN A 205 -31.40 -9.14 -11.05
CA GLN A 205 -30.20 -9.75 -11.61
C GLN A 205 -29.19 -8.74 -12.20
N ALA A 206 -29.13 -7.55 -11.59
CA ALA A 206 -28.05 -6.60 -11.86
C ALA A 206 -26.73 -7.12 -11.28
N VAL A 207 -25.63 -6.57 -11.73
CA VAL A 207 -24.29 -6.90 -11.23
C VAL A 207 -23.86 -5.82 -10.24
N ALA A 208 -23.61 -6.21 -8.98
CA ALA A 208 -23.03 -5.32 -7.98
C ALA A 208 -21.51 -5.38 -8.01
N ALA A 209 -20.84 -4.35 -7.51
CA ALA A 209 -19.43 -4.39 -7.15
C ALA A 209 -19.15 -3.51 -5.93
N SER A 210 -18.10 -3.90 -5.19
CA SER A 210 -17.48 -3.07 -4.17
C SER A 210 -16.09 -2.67 -4.65
N HIS A 211 -15.84 -1.36 -4.77
CA HIS A 211 -14.56 -0.86 -5.20
C HIS A 211 -14.29 0.54 -4.62
N LYS A 212 -13.09 0.79 -4.08
CA LYS A 212 -12.69 2.09 -3.48
C LYS A 212 -13.76 2.69 -2.56
N GLU A 213 -14.21 1.90 -1.60
CA GLU A 213 -15.21 2.32 -0.59
C GLU A 213 -16.58 2.73 -1.18
N ALA A 214 -16.88 2.40 -2.43
CA ALA A 214 -18.12 2.68 -3.09
C ALA A 214 -18.82 1.39 -3.55
N PHE A 215 -20.15 1.48 -3.63
CA PHE A 215 -21.04 0.44 -4.14
C PHE A 215 -21.41 0.78 -5.59
N TYR A 216 -21.21 -0.17 -6.49
CA TYR A 216 -21.54 -0.02 -7.91
C TYR A 216 -22.64 -0.97 -8.31
N ILE A 217 -23.45 -0.52 -9.27
CA ILE A 217 -24.54 -1.29 -9.89
C ILE A 217 -24.45 -1.15 -11.41
N PHE A 218 -24.54 -2.28 -12.09
CA PHE A 218 -24.43 -2.38 -13.54
C PHE A 218 -25.56 -3.20 -14.11
N SER A 219 -26.21 -2.70 -15.18
CA SER A 219 -27.15 -3.46 -16.00
C SER A 219 -28.30 -4.13 -15.21
N GLY A 220 -28.72 -5.32 -15.61
CA GLY A 220 -29.85 -6.08 -15.04
C GLY A 220 -31.07 -6.04 -15.92
N PHE A 221 -32.20 -6.62 -15.43
CA PHE A 221 -33.46 -6.61 -16.12
C PHE A 221 -34.47 -5.67 -15.45
N GLY A 222 -35.01 -4.75 -16.21
CA GLY A 222 -36.30 -4.15 -15.93
C GLY A 222 -37.46 -5.13 -16.24
N LEU A 223 -38.50 -5.14 -15.43
CA LEU A 223 -39.66 -6.02 -15.63
C LEU A 223 -40.90 -5.20 -15.92
N PHE A 224 -41.68 -5.66 -16.92
CA PHE A 224 -42.97 -5.07 -17.27
C PHE A 224 -44.00 -6.16 -17.48
N LYS A 225 -45.28 -5.81 -17.38
CA LYS A 225 -46.37 -6.71 -17.71
C LYS A 225 -46.78 -6.57 -19.16
N ASN A 226 -46.86 -7.68 -19.87
CA ASN A 226 -47.42 -7.77 -21.21
C ASN A 226 -48.96 -7.69 -21.14
N ALA A 227 -49.61 -7.58 -22.32
CA ALA A 227 -51.06 -7.53 -22.42
C ALA A 227 -51.80 -8.81 -21.93
N ASP A 228 -51.09 -9.93 -21.92
CA ASP A 228 -51.52 -11.24 -21.39
C ASP A 228 -51.17 -11.47 -19.92
N GLU A 229 -50.78 -10.41 -19.21
CA GLU A 229 -50.25 -10.43 -17.82
C GLU A 229 -48.94 -11.19 -17.60
N SER A 230 -48.33 -11.77 -18.62
CA SER A 230 -47.01 -12.37 -18.51
C SER A 230 -45.96 -11.31 -18.25
N LEU A 231 -44.82 -11.72 -17.59
CA LEU A 231 -43.70 -10.82 -17.34
C LEU A 231 -42.77 -10.72 -18.56
N GLY A 232 -42.71 -9.50 -19.13
CA GLY A 232 -41.67 -9.13 -20.08
C GLY A 232 -40.42 -8.63 -19.36
N ARG A 233 -39.27 -8.69 -20.08
CA ARG A 233 -37.96 -8.26 -19.57
C ARG A 233 -37.33 -7.28 -20.54
N THR A 234 -36.80 -6.18 -20.01
CA THR A 234 -35.96 -5.24 -20.75
C THR A 234 -34.53 -5.32 -20.18
N LEU A 235 -33.54 -5.50 -21.06
CA LEU A 235 -32.16 -5.49 -20.65
C LEU A 235 -31.67 -4.04 -20.49
N LEU A 236 -31.23 -3.68 -19.30
CA LEU A 236 -30.76 -2.35 -18.97
C LEU A 236 -29.23 -2.26 -19.27
N LYS A 237 -28.76 -1.02 -19.59
CA LYS A 237 -27.34 -0.73 -19.83
C LYS A 237 -26.77 0.33 -18.91
N ASP A 238 -27.60 0.90 -18.06
CA ASP A 238 -27.19 1.97 -17.17
C ASP A 238 -26.27 1.46 -16.04
N ALA A 239 -25.43 2.35 -15.55
CA ALA A 239 -24.49 2.11 -14.47
C ALA A 239 -24.58 3.22 -13.42
N TYR A 240 -24.40 2.86 -12.17
CA TYR A 240 -24.45 3.80 -11.05
C TYR A 240 -23.40 3.48 -9.99
N ARG A 241 -22.92 4.55 -9.35
CA ARG A 241 -22.04 4.49 -8.18
C ARG A 241 -22.73 5.15 -6.99
N PHE A 242 -22.79 4.44 -5.88
CA PHE A 242 -23.17 4.98 -4.59
C PHE A 242 -21.91 5.17 -3.73
N THR A 243 -21.65 6.40 -3.31
CA THR A 243 -20.57 6.72 -2.38
C THR A 243 -21.19 6.96 -1.00
N PRO A 244 -20.94 6.07 0.00
CA PRO A 244 -21.41 6.29 1.37
C PRO A 244 -20.84 7.60 1.95
N GLY A 245 -21.63 8.29 2.77
CA GLY A 245 -21.15 9.40 3.59
C GLY A 245 -20.65 8.92 4.96
N ASP A 246 -20.48 9.86 5.90
CA ASP A 246 -20.09 9.53 7.29
C ASP A 246 -21.05 8.54 7.98
N GLN A 247 -22.29 8.53 7.56
CA GLN A 247 -23.28 7.51 7.91
C GLN A 247 -23.79 6.83 6.64
N PRO A 248 -24.09 5.52 6.67
CA PRO A 248 -24.49 4.74 5.47
C PRO A 248 -25.72 5.31 4.75
N ASN A 249 -26.63 5.97 5.47
CA ASN A 249 -27.86 6.59 4.93
C ASN A 249 -27.63 7.99 4.31
N GLN A 250 -26.44 8.58 4.38
CA GLN A 250 -26.13 9.94 3.89
C GLN A 250 -25.31 9.94 2.60
N GLY A 251 -25.15 8.79 1.96
CA GLY A 251 -24.39 8.67 0.72
C GLY A 251 -25.11 9.27 -0.50
N THR A 252 -24.37 9.39 -1.58
CA THR A 252 -24.85 9.99 -2.84
C THR A 252 -24.72 9.03 -4.02
N TRP A 253 -25.73 9.05 -4.91
CA TRP A 253 -25.70 8.34 -6.17
C TRP A 253 -25.13 9.21 -7.28
N LYS A 254 -24.28 8.63 -8.12
CA LYS A 254 -23.79 9.20 -9.38
C LYS A 254 -24.15 8.25 -10.52
N LYS A 255 -24.81 8.75 -11.57
CA LYS A 255 -24.95 7.99 -12.82
C LYS A 255 -23.60 7.97 -13.51
N LEU A 256 -23.18 6.79 -13.98
CA LEU A 256 -21.95 6.56 -14.73
C LEU A 256 -22.28 6.45 -16.23
N GLU A 257 -21.25 6.28 -17.06
CA GLU A 257 -21.42 5.96 -18.47
C GLU A 257 -22.13 4.61 -18.64
N ASP A 258 -23.09 4.57 -19.58
CA ASP A 258 -23.84 3.36 -19.86
C ASP A 258 -22.92 2.27 -20.44
N LEU A 259 -23.17 0.99 -20.14
CA LEU A 259 -22.42 -0.12 -20.67
C LEU A 259 -22.54 -0.20 -22.21
N PRO A 260 -21.47 -0.53 -22.93
CA PRO A 260 -21.52 -0.72 -24.39
C PRO A 260 -22.49 -1.84 -24.80
N ARG A 261 -22.72 -2.81 -23.91
CA ARG A 261 -23.73 -3.88 -24.04
C ARG A 261 -24.38 -4.20 -22.70
N GLY A 262 -25.60 -4.73 -22.70
CA GLY A 262 -26.19 -5.25 -21.46
C GLY A 262 -25.50 -6.51 -20.97
N VAL A 263 -25.46 -6.74 -19.64
CA VAL A 263 -24.77 -7.88 -19.01
C VAL A 263 -25.56 -8.43 -17.81
N ALA A 264 -26.85 -8.64 -17.95
CA ALA A 264 -27.68 -9.13 -16.85
C ALA A 264 -27.24 -10.53 -16.37
N ALA A 265 -27.47 -10.80 -15.08
CA ALA A 265 -27.20 -12.06 -14.41
C ALA A 265 -25.74 -12.57 -14.44
N ALA A 266 -24.79 -11.73 -14.87
CA ALA A 266 -23.36 -12.09 -14.77
C ALA A 266 -22.97 -12.39 -13.32
N PRO A 267 -21.86 -13.10 -13.07
CA PRO A 267 -21.37 -13.37 -11.72
C PRO A 267 -21.31 -12.09 -10.87
N SER A 268 -21.89 -12.14 -9.68
CA SER A 268 -22.03 -10.98 -8.80
C SER A 268 -21.64 -11.34 -7.36
N PRO A 269 -20.85 -10.47 -6.70
CA PRO A 269 -20.34 -9.16 -7.16
C PRO A 269 -19.31 -9.27 -8.28
N ALA A 270 -19.23 -8.26 -9.18
CA ALA A 270 -18.20 -8.18 -10.21
C ALA A 270 -16.81 -8.10 -9.60
N PHE A 271 -15.80 -8.50 -10.36
CA PHE A 271 -14.44 -8.63 -9.85
C PHE A 271 -13.77 -7.26 -9.72
N SER A 272 -13.45 -6.87 -8.50
CA SER A 272 -12.61 -5.70 -8.26
C SER A 272 -11.16 -6.08 -8.57
N LEU A 273 -10.58 -5.49 -9.63
CA LEU A 273 -9.23 -5.78 -10.11
C LEU A 273 -8.39 -4.52 -10.09
N GLY A 274 -7.22 -4.62 -9.48
CA GLY A 274 -6.30 -3.50 -9.37
C GLY A 274 -6.87 -2.29 -8.63
N GLY A 275 -6.16 -1.18 -8.66
CA GLY A 275 -6.61 0.06 -8.04
C GLY A 275 -7.77 0.75 -8.76
N ASP A 276 -8.12 0.39 -9.99
CA ASP A 276 -8.94 1.24 -10.86
C ASP A 276 -10.00 0.53 -11.68
N HIS A 277 -10.10 -0.79 -11.64
CA HIS A 277 -10.97 -1.51 -12.56
C HIS A 277 -11.97 -2.43 -11.87
N ILE A 278 -13.16 -2.49 -12.43
CA ILE A 278 -14.19 -3.47 -12.11
C ILE A 278 -14.44 -4.31 -13.35
N LEU A 279 -14.21 -5.63 -13.24
CA LEU A 279 -14.37 -6.58 -14.34
C LEU A 279 -15.69 -7.33 -14.21
N ILE A 280 -16.49 -7.28 -15.26
CA ILE A 280 -17.71 -8.09 -15.44
C ILE A 280 -17.38 -9.19 -16.42
N ALA A 281 -17.50 -10.45 -15.97
CA ALA A 281 -17.18 -11.63 -16.76
C ALA A 281 -18.44 -12.30 -17.30
N GLY A 282 -18.60 -12.36 -18.61
CA GLY A 282 -19.73 -13.02 -19.24
C GLY A 282 -21.08 -12.28 -19.08
N GLY A 283 -22.10 -13.02 -18.68
CA GLY A 283 -23.47 -12.51 -18.52
C GLY A 283 -24.35 -12.75 -19.73
N LEU A 284 -25.60 -12.31 -19.64
CA LEU A 284 -26.61 -12.41 -20.69
C LEU A 284 -26.73 -11.07 -21.41
N ASP A 285 -26.56 -11.07 -22.73
CA ASP A 285 -26.66 -9.91 -23.59
C ASP A 285 -27.95 -9.91 -24.46
N GLU A 286 -28.11 -8.90 -25.29
CA GLU A 286 -29.25 -8.75 -26.16
C GLU A 286 -29.40 -9.91 -27.15
N LYS A 287 -28.31 -10.46 -27.67
CA LYS A 287 -28.32 -11.54 -28.66
C LYS A 287 -28.76 -12.85 -28.02
N THR A 288 -28.21 -13.17 -26.87
CA THR A 288 -28.55 -14.38 -26.12
C THR A 288 -29.96 -14.32 -25.51
N LEU A 289 -30.42 -13.13 -25.13
CA LEU A 289 -31.81 -12.91 -24.67
C LEU A 289 -32.87 -13.19 -25.74
N LEU A 290 -32.59 -12.84 -27.00
CA LEU A 290 -33.52 -13.01 -28.13
C LEU A 290 -33.60 -14.45 -28.65
N HIS A 291 -32.67 -15.34 -28.21
CA HIS A 291 -32.73 -16.74 -28.62
C HIS A 291 -33.83 -17.49 -27.86
N THR A 292 -34.87 -17.87 -28.55
CA THR A 292 -36.10 -18.39 -27.96
C THR A 292 -36.12 -19.91 -27.76
N ASP A 293 -35.27 -20.67 -28.47
CA ASP A 293 -35.15 -22.11 -28.36
C ASP A 293 -34.05 -22.53 -27.39
N PRO A 294 -34.37 -23.00 -26.16
CA PRO A 294 -33.35 -23.38 -25.17
C PRO A 294 -32.49 -24.56 -25.61
N ALA A 295 -32.99 -25.45 -26.47
CA ALA A 295 -32.27 -26.66 -26.88
C ALA A 295 -31.10 -26.36 -27.85
N SER A 296 -31.24 -25.29 -28.66
CA SER A 296 -30.20 -24.85 -29.61
C SER A 296 -29.47 -23.60 -29.13
N HIS A 297 -29.67 -23.17 -27.90
CA HIS A 297 -29.04 -21.97 -27.34
C HIS A 297 -27.51 -22.08 -27.34
N PRO A 298 -26.76 -21.11 -27.91
CA PRO A 298 -25.32 -21.20 -28.10
C PRO A 298 -24.50 -21.10 -26.78
N GLY A 299 -25.15 -20.90 -25.65
CA GLY A 299 -24.50 -20.52 -24.37
C GLY A 299 -24.55 -19.03 -24.13
N PHE A 300 -23.97 -18.60 -23.03
CA PHE A 300 -23.87 -17.17 -22.70
C PHE A 300 -22.56 -16.61 -23.24
N LEU A 301 -22.49 -15.26 -23.33
CA LEU A 301 -21.37 -14.59 -23.95
C LEU A 301 -20.07 -14.72 -23.12
N ASP A 302 -19.02 -15.23 -23.76
CA ASP A 302 -17.69 -15.37 -23.12
C ASP A 302 -16.85 -14.07 -23.13
N LYS A 303 -17.49 -12.90 -23.35
CA LYS A 303 -16.85 -11.59 -23.38
C LYS A 303 -16.74 -10.97 -22.00
N MET A 304 -15.62 -10.27 -21.74
CA MET A 304 -15.40 -9.54 -20.50
C MET A 304 -15.44 -8.02 -20.73
N LEU A 305 -16.06 -7.29 -19.80
CA LEU A 305 -16.08 -5.83 -19.78
C LEU A 305 -15.34 -5.32 -18.52
N ALA A 306 -14.40 -4.40 -18.71
CA ALA A 306 -13.79 -3.67 -17.62
C ALA A 306 -14.27 -2.23 -17.58
N TYR A 307 -14.61 -1.76 -16.39
CA TYR A 307 -14.89 -0.36 -16.11
C TYR A 307 -13.72 0.26 -15.39
N ASN A 308 -13.07 1.27 -16.00
CA ASN A 308 -12.03 2.04 -15.35
C ASN A 308 -12.66 3.13 -14.48
N THR A 309 -12.50 3.01 -13.17
CA THR A 309 -13.15 3.93 -12.20
C THR A 309 -12.50 5.31 -12.10
N ASN A 310 -11.30 5.51 -12.65
CA ASN A 310 -10.61 6.80 -12.72
C ASN A 310 -10.88 7.52 -14.02
N ALA A 311 -10.79 6.82 -15.15
CA ALA A 311 -11.14 7.36 -16.46
C ALA A 311 -12.67 7.45 -16.67
N GLU A 312 -13.44 6.68 -15.88
CA GLU A 312 -14.90 6.52 -15.99
C GLU A 312 -15.34 5.97 -17.36
N GLU A 313 -14.54 5.10 -17.96
CA GLU A 313 -14.74 4.53 -19.29
C GLU A 313 -14.86 3.00 -19.27
N TRP A 314 -15.56 2.44 -20.28
CA TRP A 314 -15.69 1.00 -20.49
C TRP A 314 -14.74 0.50 -21.56
N VAL A 315 -14.12 -0.67 -21.30
CA VAL A 315 -13.27 -1.37 -22.28
C VAL A 315 -13.65 -2.85 -22.32
N GLU A 316 -13.76 -3.41 -23.53
CA GLU A 316 -13.88 -4.86 -23.72
C GLU A 316 -12.48 -5.48 -23.72
N ILE A 317 -12.23 -6.40 -22.76
CA ILE A 317 -10.88 -6.94 -22.46
C ILE A 317 -10.74 -8.42 -22.83
N GLY A 318 -11.08 -8.79 -24.04
CA GLY A 318 -10.90 -10.17 -24.48
C GLY A 318 -11.98 -11.15 -24.02
N ASP A 319 -11.68 -12.42 -24.13
CA ASP A 319 -12.63 -13.50 -23.98
C ASP A 319 -12.29 -14.41 -22.81
N MET A 320 -13.31 -14.90 -22.12
CA MET A 320 -13.19 -16.05 -21.23
C MET A 320 -12.91 -17.33 -22.05
N PRO A 321 -12.32 -18.38 -21.47
CA PRO A 321 -12.24 -19.66 -22.16
C PRO A 321 -13.62 -20.13 -22.63
N GLU A 322 -13.70 -20.68 -23.85
CA GLU A 322 -14.94 -21.08 -24.48
C GLU A 322 -15.82 -21.96 -23.58
N GLY A 323 -17.09 -21.63 -23.43
CA GLY A 323 -18.07 -22.36 -22.63
C GLY A 323 -17.87 -22.23 -21.13
N THR A 324 -17.06 -21.26 -20.65
CA THR A 324 -16.86 -21.01 -19.21
C THR A 324 -17.74 -19.90 -18.68
N SER A 325 -18.38 -19.10 -19.52
CA SER A 325 -19.35 -18.08 -19.11
C SER A 325 -20.49 -18.67 -18.26
N ARG A 326 -20.86 -17.96 -17.23
CA ARG A 326 -21.91 -18.35 -16.28
C ARG A 326 -22.85 -17.18 -16.05
N VAL A 327 -24.12 -17.51 -15.84
CA VAL A 327 -25.11 -16.57 -15.31
C VAL A 327 -25.69 -17.15 -14.02
N THR A 328 -26.31 -16.28 -13.22
CA THR A 328 -26.93 -16.66 -11.93
C THR A 328 -25.93 -17.36 -10.99
N ALA A 329 -24.67 -16.96 -11.04
CA ALA A 329 -23.60 -17.45 -10.19
C ALA A 329 -23.14 -16.38 -9.20
N PRO A 330 -22.81 -16.73 -7.96
CA PRO A 330 -22.09 -15.84 -7.07
C PRO A 330 -20.61 -15.75 -7.49
N SER A 331 -19.93 -14.73 -7.01
CA SER A 331 -18.48 -14.66 -7.05
C SER A 331 -17.92 -14.26 -5.70
N THR A 332 -16.70 -14.68 -5.42
CA THR A 332 -15.98 -14.31 -4.19
C THR A 332 -14.48 -14.37 -4.39
N TYR A 333 -13.76 -13.53 -3.64
CA TYR A 333 -12.29 -13.53 -3.67
C TYR A 333 -11.74 -14.53 -2.65
N TRP A 334 -10.88 -15.45 -3.10
CA TRP A 334 -10.31 -16.50 -2.27
C TRP A 334 -8.91 -16.91 -2.75
N GLU A 335 -7.93 -16.95 -1.85
CA GLU A 335 -6.54 -17.39 -2.11
C GLU A 335 -5.88 -16.77 -3.37
N GLY A 336 -6.16 -15.50 -3.65
CA GLY A 336 -5.60 -14.83 -4.83
C GLY A 336 -6.41 -14.99 -6.13
N TYR A 337 -7.60 -15.57 -6.03
CA TYR A 337 -8.49 -15.83 -7.17
C TYR A 337 -9.85 -15.19 -6.98
N TRP A 338 -10.42 -14.66 -8.04
CA TRP A 338 -11.85 -14.46 -8.11
C TRP A 338 -12.51 -15.77 -8.53
N VAL A 339 -13.28 -16.38 -7.66
CA VAL A 339 -13.89 -17.68 -7.84
C VAL A 339 -15.36 -17.53 -8.19
N VAL A 340 -15.79 -18.23 -9.24
CA VAL A 340 -17.18 -18.35 -9.70
C VAL A 340 -17.60 -19.82 -9.58
N PRO A 341 -18.24 -20.19 -8.47
CA PRO A 341 -18.71 -21.55 -8.28
C PRO A 341 -20.00 -21.77 -9.03
N ASN A 342 -20.07 -22.82 -9.86
CA ASN A 342 -21.29 -23.22 -10.57
C ASN A 342 -21.91 -22.17 -11.51
N GLY A 343 -23.24 -22.15 -11.61
CA GLY A 343 -24.04 -21.27 -12.43
C GLY A 343 -24.64 -21.94 -13.67
N GLU A 344 -25.40 -21.18 -14.43
CA GLU A 344 -25.96 -21.64 -15.70
C GLU A 344 -24.99 -21.38 -16.85
N LYS A 345 -24.79 -22.37 -17.72
CA LYS A 345 -24.05 -22.25 -18.99
C LYS A 345 -24.95 -22.08 -20.21
N GLY A 346 -26.24 -22.27 -20.06
CA GLY A 346 -27.33 -22.09 -21.04
C GLY A 346 -28.65 -22.11 -20.30
N PRO A 347 -29.76 -21.63 -20.91
CA PRO A 347 -31.04 -21.57 -20.23
C PRO A 347 -31.45 -22.95 -19.68
N GLY A 348 -31.65 -23.05 -18.36
CA GLY A 348 -31.97 -24.31 -17.70
C GLY A 348 -30.84 -25.36 -17.62
N VAL A 349 -29.66 -25.08 -18.10
CA VAL A 349 -28.49 -25.99 -18.07
C VAL A 349 -27.46 -25.46 -17.08
N ARG A 350 -27.23 -26.21 -15.98
CA ARG A 350 -26.25 -25.85 -14.95
C ARG A 350 -24.89 -26.46 -15.26
N SER A 351 -23.90 -26.10 -14.49
CA SER A 351 -22.54 -26.64 -14.56
C SER A 351 -21.95 -26.83 -13.16
N PRO A 352 -21.38 -27.99 -12.82
CA PRO A 352 -20.72 -28.20 -11.54
C PRO A 352 -19.30 -27.60 -11.49
N LYS A 353 -18.79 -27.09 -12.62
CA LYS A 353 -17.45 -26.52 -12.73
C LYS A 353 -17.32 -25.25 -11.91
N VAL A 354 -16.17 -25.09 -11.28
CA VAL A 354 -15.79 -23.92 -10.53
C VAL A 354 -14.68 -23.21 -11.29
N MET A 355 -14.96 -22.00 -11.76
CA MET A 355 -14.00 -21.21 -12.52
C MET A 355 -13.33 -20.20 -11.60
N ALA A 356 -12.04 -20.01 -11.78
CA ALA A 356 -11.26 -19.06 -11.00
C ALA A 356 -10.40 -18.19 -11.93
N LEU A 357 -10.49 -16.88 -11.72
CA LEU A 357 -9.62 -15.91 -12.36
C LEU A 357 -8.42 -15.66 -11.46
N GLU A 358 -7.23 -16.02 -11.92
CA GLU A 358 -5.98 -15.77 -11.19
C GLU A 358 -5.66 -14.27 -11.23
N THR A 359 -5.59 -13.65 -10.05
CA THR A 359 -5.25 -12.23 -9.92
C THR A 359 -3.84 -12.02 -9.38
N GLN A 360 -3.19 -13.08 -8.90
CA GLN A 360 -1.84 -13.03 -8.37
C GLN A 360 -0.91 -14.00 -9.10
N ASN A 361 0.29 -13.51 -9.38
CA ASN A 361 1.36 -14.31 -9.98
C ASN A 361 2.23 -14.91 -8.88
N PRO A 362 2.49 -16.21 -8.84
CA PRO A 362 3.44 -16.76 -7.89
C PRO A 362 4.83 -16.16 -8.14
N PHE A 363 5.50 -15.71 -7.07
CA PHE A 363 6.82 -15.05 -7.15
C PHE A 363 7.92 -15.92 -7.81
N GLY A 364 7.72 -17.21 -7.90
CA GLY A 364 8.57 -18.17 -8.61
C GLY A 364 9.99 -18.38 -8.05
N TRP A 365 10.57 -19.52 -8.28
CA TRP A 365 11.86 -19.92 -7.70
C TRP A 365 13.03 -19.03 -8.12
N ALA A 366 13.03 -18.52 -9.35
CA ALA A 366 14.12 -17.68 -9.85
C ALA A 366 14.15 -16.32 -9.16
N ASN A 367 12.97 -15.74 -8.87
CA ASN A 367 12.88 -14.49 -8.11
C ASN A 367 13.36 -14.69 -6.66
N TRP A 368 13.00 -15.84 -6.04
CA TRP A 368 13.51 -16.23 -4.73
C TRP A 368 15.03 -16.39 -4.70
N THR A 369 15.60 -16.98 -5.76
CA THR A 369 17.05 -17.14 -5.89
C THR A 369 17.75 -15.78 -6.01
N THR A 370 17.20 -14.85 -6.78
CA THR A 370 17.75 -13.49 -6.92
C THR A 370 17.69 -12.73 -5.60
N LEU A 371 16.57 -12.79 -4.88
CA LEU A 371 16.43 -12.19 -3.55
C LEU A 371 17.43 -12.82 -2.56
N GLY A 372 17.55 -14.15 -2.55
CA GLY A 372 18.49 -14.87 -1.70
C GLY A 372 19.96 -14.51 -1.98
N ALA A 373 20.35 -14.41 -3.25
CA ALA A 373 21.67 -14.00 -3.67
C ALA A 373 22.00 -12.57 -3.23
N TYR A 374 21.01 -11.67 -3.37
CA TYR A 374 21.13 -10.29 -2.87
C TYR A 374 21.36 -10.26 -1.34
N LEU A 375 20.55 -10.95 -0.55
CA LEU A 375 20.69 -11.01 0.91
C LEU A 375 22.04 -11.63 1.34
N ALA A 376 22.50 -12.67 0.65
CA ALA A 376 23.82 -13.27 0.87
C ALA A 376 24.95 -12.29 0.56
N CYS A 377 24.82 -11.46 -0.48
CA CYS A 377 25.77 -10.40 -0.81
C CYS A 377 25.86 -9.37 0.33
N MET A 378 24.73 -8.94 0.89
CA MET A 378 24.68 -7.99 2.02
C MET A 378 25.40 -8.56 3.26
N LEU A 379 25.17 -9.82 3.60
CA LEU A 379 25.89 -10.50 4.69
C LEU A 379 27.38 -10.60 4.40
N GLY A 380 27.76 -10.91 3.15
CA GLY A 380 29.15 -10.97 2.70
C GLY A 380 29.89 -9.65 2.91
N ILE A 381 29.24 -8.53 2.62
CA ILE A 381 29.78 -7.18 2.87
C ILE A 381 29.98 -6.95 4.37
N GLY A 382 28.96 -7.25 5.18
CA GLY A 382 29.05 -7.13 6.64
C GLY A 382 30.21 -7.96 7.20
N PHE A 383 30.36 -9.20 6.74
CA PHE A 383 31.45 -10.08 7.14
C PHE A 383 32.84 -9.55 6.71
N TYR A 384 32.92 -9.03 5.47
CA TYR A 384 34.18 -8.45 4.95
C TYR A 384 34.69 -7.29 5.83
N PHE A 385 33.77 -6.35 6.17
CA PHE A 385 34.13 -5.19 6.97
C PHE A 385 34.27 -5.49 8.47
N SER A 386 33.67 -6.56 8.99
CA SER A 386 33.78 -6.95 10.40
C SER A 386 35.22 -7.09 10.91
N LYS A 387 36.14 -7.43 10.02
CA LYS A 387 37.57 -7.60 10.32
C LYS A 387 38.31 -6.28 10.61
N ARG A 388 37.69 -5.14 10.31
CA ARG A 388 38.27 -3.80 10.46
C ARG A 388 37.74 -3.04 11.68
N GLU A 389 36.70 -3.56 12.34
CA GLU A 389 35.98 -2.90 13.43
C GLU A 389 36.60 -3.21 14.80
N ASN A 390 37.69 -2.54 15.13
CA ASN A 390 38.44 -2.74 16.39
C ASN A 390 38.23 -1.63 17.43
N THR A 391 37.78 -0.44 16.99
CA THR A 391 37.60 0.75 17.82
C THR A 391 36.20 1.35 17.61
N THR A 392 35.72 2.15 18.58
CA THR A 392 34.47 2.88 18.44
C THR A 392 34.49 3.88 17.27
N THR A 393 35.65 4.48 16.97
CA THR A 393 35.81 5.39 15.82
C THR A 393 35.69 4.66 14.49
N GLU A 394 36.23 3.45 14.36
CA GLU A 394 36.02 2.61 13.17
C GLU A 394 34.56 2.22 13.03
N TYR A 395 33.93 1.75 14.10
CA TYR A 395 32.53 1.29 14.10
C TYR A 395 31.53 2.41 13.80
N PHE A 396 31.74 3.62 14.34
CA PHE A 396 30.79 4.73 14.19
C PHE A 396 31.10 5.67 13.03
N LEU A 397 32.39 5.86 12.67
CA LEU A 397 32.81 6.81 11.65
C LEU A 397 33.61 6.16 10.52
N ALA A 398 33.58 4.83 10.40
CA ALA A 398 34.33 4.09 9.37
C ALA A 398 35.85 4.52 9.28
N GLY A 399 36.44 4.92 10.42
CA GLY A 399 37.80 5.45 10.46
C GLY A 399 38.05 6.67 9.57
N LYS A 400 37.03 7.38 9.12
CA LYS A 400 37.08 8.51 8.18
C LYS A 400 37.70 8.15 6.82
N ARG A 401 37.50 6.91 6.34
CA ARG A 401 38.08 6.37 5.11
C ARG A 401 37.09 6.33 3.92
N ILE A 402 35.83 6.69 4.14
CA ILE A 402 34.82 6.59 3.10
C ILE A 402 35.06 7.62 2.00
N PRO A 403 35.06 7.24 0.71
CA PRO A 403 35.14 8.19 -0.38
C PRO A 403 33.85 9.04 -0.46
N TRP A 404 33.99 10.30 -0.86
CA TRP A 404 32.92 11.28 -0.90
C TRP A 404 31.68 10.83 -1.68
N TRP A 405 31.87 10.16 -2.81
CA TRP A 405 30.79 9.69 -3.66
C TRP A 405 29.98 8.57 -2.97
N ALA A 406 30.64 7.65 -2.26
CA ALA A 406 29.95 6.59 -1.53
C ALA A 406 29.18 7.16 -0.33
N ALA A 407 29.75 8.11 0.40
CA ALA A 407 29.04 8.82 1.46
C ALA A 407 27.84 9.57 0.92
N GLY A 408 27.96 10.24 -0.24
CA GLY A 408 26.88 10.95 -0.89
C GLY A 408 25.73 10.03 -1.36
N LEU A 409 26.07 8.90 -1.97
CA LEU A 409 25.09 7.86 -2.34
C LEU A 409 24.42 7.24 -1.12
N SER A 410 25.17 6.99 -0.04
CA SER A 410 24.60 6.48 1.20
C SER A 410 23.64 7.49 1.87
N ILE A 411 23.95 8.79 1.85
CA ILE A 411 23.03 9.83 2.31
C ILE A 411 21.73 9.76 1.48
N TYR A 412 21.86 9.70 0.16
CA TYR A 412 20.71 9.59 -0.76
C TYR A 412 19.89 8.33 -0.47
N GLY A 413 20.53 7.15 -0.40
CA GLY A 413 19.85 5.86 -0.14
C GLY A 413 19.13 5.83 1.20
N THR A 414 19.68 6.48 2.22
CA THR A 414 19.05 6.56 3.56
C THR A 414 17.82 7.50 3.58
N GLN A 415 17.86 8.56 2.77
CA GLN A 415 16.72 9.48 2.62
C GLN A 415 15.65 8.92 1.67
N LEU A 416 16.06 8.16 0.66
CA LEU A 416 15.18 7.44 -0.24
C LEU A 416 14.71 6.14 0.41
N SER A 417 13.65 6.21 1.17
CA SER A 417 13.08 5.01 1.82
C SER A 417 12.28 4.15 0.84
N ALA A 418 12.03 2.89 1.20
CA ALA A 418 11.12 2.01 0.47
C ALA A 418 9.72 2.62 0.33
N ILE A 419 9.29 3.41 1.31
CA ILE A 419 8.04 4.16 1.26
C ILE A 419 8.06 5.14 0.08
N THR A 420 9.15 5.90 -0.12
CA THR A 420 9.28 6.84 -1.24
C THR A 420 9.26 6.11 -2.58
N PHE A 421 9.97 4.97 -2.68
CA PHE A 421 9.99 4.15 -3.90
C PHE A 421 8.60 3.66 -4.30
N MET A 422 7.79 3.27 -3.32
CA MET A 422 6.45 2.74 -3.57
C MET A 422 5.39 3.84 -3.66
N ALA A 423 5.39 4.78 -2.70
CA ALA A 423 4.33 5.78 -2.60
C ALA A 423 4.40 6.87 -3.68
N VAL A 424 5.61 7.32 -4.09
CA VAL A 424 5.71 8.40 -5.09
C VAL A 424 5.12 8.01 -6.45
N PRO A 425 5.46 6.84 -7.04
CA PRO A 425 4.81 6.41 -8.28
C PRO A 425 3.29 6.26 -8.14
N VAL A 426 2.80 5.73 -7.01
CA VAL A 426 1.36 5.58 -6.74
C VAL A 426 0.65 6.94 -6.64
N ILE A 427 1.25 7.91 -5.93
CA ILE A 427 0.70 9.26 -5.84
C ILE A 427 0.64 9.90 -7.23
N VAL A 428 1.67 9.76 -8.06
CA VAL A 428 1.69 10.31 -9.41
C VAL A 428 0.68 9.58 -10.32
N TYR A 429 0.59 8.26 -10.19
CA TYR A 429 -0.44 7.47 -10.87
C TYR A 429 -1.85 7.99 -10.56
N ALA A 430 -2.15 8.23 -9.30
CA ALA A 430 -3.45 8.74 -8.86
C ALA A 430 -3.66 10.25 -9.11
N THR A 431 -2.58 11.04 -9.13
CA THR A 431 -2.65 12.50 -9.25
C THR A 431 -1.73 13.03 -10.37
N ASN A 432 -0.66 13.74 -10.01
CA ASN A 432 0.29 14.38 -10.94
C ASN A 432 1.63 14.74 -10.28
N TRP A 433 2.45 15.57 -10.95
CA TRP A 433 3.81 15.92 -10.52
C TRP A 433 3.92 17.07 -9.49
N ARG A 434 2.84 17.54 -8.87
CA ARG A 434 2.90 18.66 -7.90
C ARG A 434 3.88 18.41 -6.75
N LEU A 435 4.00 17.17 -6.31
CA LEU A 435 4.93 16.78 -5.23
C LEU A 435 6.41 16.97 -5.64
N ALA A 436 6.74 16.91 -6.93
CA ALA A 436 8.11 17.05 -7.42
C ALA A 436 8.74 18.40 -7.09
N VAL A 437 7.93 19.48 -7.08
CA VAL A 437 8.39 20.84 -6.73
C VAL A 437 9.06 20.86 -5.36
N GLY A 438 8.45 20.18 -4.39
CA GLY A 438 9.04 20.05 -3.05
C GLY A 438 10.35 19.29 -3.03
N SER A 439 10.47 18.23 -3.84
CA SER A 439 11.68 17.40 -3.90
C SER A 439 12.91 18.17 -4.39
N PHE A 440 12.74 19.21 -5.24
CA PHE A 440 13.84 20.07 -5.66
C PHE A 440 14.40 20.97 -4.55
N MET A 441 13.71 21.12 -3.41
CA MET A 441 14.18 21.98 -2.30
C MET A 441 15.51 21.50 -1.70
N ILE A 442 15.92 20.26 -1.91
CA ILE A 442 17.23 19.76 -1.51
C ILE A 442 18.37 20.61 -2.11
N LEU A 443 18.20 21.12 -3.32
CA LEU A 443 19.20 21.97 -3.99
C LEU A 443 19.39 23.32 -3.28
N ALA A 444 18.37 23.81 -2.57
CA ALA A 444 18.46 25.00 -1.74
C ALA A 444 19.07 24.69 -0.36
N ILE A 445 18.83 23.48 0.14
CA ILE A 445 19.32 23.05 1.46
C ILE A 445 20.82 22.74 1.44
N VAL A 446 21.32 22.04 0.41
CA VAL A 446 22.74 21.64 0.32
C VAL A 446 23.71 22.80 0.52
N PRO A 447 23.64 23.92 -0.24
CA PRO A 447 24.55 25.05 -0.03
C PRO A 447 24.37 25.72 1.35
N LEU A 448 23.16 25.71 1.91
CA LEU A 448 22.89 26.22 3.24
C LEU A 448 23.60 25.37 4.32
N ILE A 449 23.54 24.05 4.20
CA ILE A 449 24.22 23.13 5.12
C ILE A 449 25.74 23.25 5.00
N ILE A 450 26.28 23.28 3.78
CA ILE A 450 27.72 23.44 3.51
C ILE A 450 28.27 24.73 4.12
N LYS A 451 27.55 25.83 3.94
CA LYS A 451 28.01 27.14 4.40
C LYS A 451 27.86 27.36 5.90
N TYR A 452 26.77 26.87 6.50
CA TYR A 452 26.38 27.28 7.87
C TYR A 452 26.48 26.17 8.93
N TYR A 453 26.43 24.88 8.55
CA TYR A 453 26.40 23.78 9.52
C TYR A 453 27.67 22.93 9.45
N LEU A 454 28.11 22.54 8.27
CA LEU A 454 29.26 21.67 8.07
C LEU A 454 30.54 22.16 8.77
N PRO A 455 30.90 23.46 8.72
CA PRO A 455 32.10 23.96 9.39
C PRO A 455 32.12 23.73 10.90
N PHE A 456 30.95 23.76 11.58
CA PHE A 456 30.87 23.49 13.01
C PHE A 456 31.13 22.03 13.31
N PHE A 457 30.47 21.11 12.59
CA PHE A 457 30.62 19.67 12.83
C PHE A 457 32.02 19.16 12.50
N ARG A 458 32.67 19.70 11.48
CA ARG A 458 34.01 19.25 11.06
C ARG A 458 35.15 19.82 11.92
N ARG A 459 35.09 21.10 12.29
CA ARG A 459 36.14 21.75 13.11
C ARG A 459 36.19 21.23 14.54
N LEU A 460 35.06 20.85 15.11
CA LEU A 460 34.98 20.39 16.50
C LEU A 460 35.38 18.93 16.68
N ASN A 461 35.66 18.20 15.59
CA ASN A 461 36.04 16.78 15.61
C ASN A 461 35.09 15.91 16.48
N ILE A 462 33.82 16.16 16.37
CA ILE A 462 32.76 15.47 17.12
C ILE A 462 32.35 14.15 16.47
N THR A 463 31.81 13.22 17.26
CA THR A 463 31.24 11.97 16.80
C THR A 463 29.72 12.08 16.59
N THR A 464 29.04 12.87 17.46
CA THR A 464 27.61 13.14 17.34
C THR A 464 27.38 14.64 17.22
N ALA A 465 26.35 15.02 16.46
CA ALA A 465 25.91 16.40 16.35
C ALA A 465 25.58 17.04 17.72
N TYR A 466 25.14 16.21 18.66
CA TYR A 466 24.69 16.66 19.99
C TYR A 466 25.82 17.07 20.91
N GLN A 467 27.06 16.61 20.67
CA GLN A 467 28.24 17.11 21.38
C GLN A 467 28.46 18.61 21.14
N TYR A 468 28.13 19.13 19.93
CA TYR A 468 28.13 20.55 19.68
C TYR A 468 27.17 21.33 20.57
N LEU A 469 25.98 20.76 20.87
CA LEU A 469 24.99 21.39 21.73
C LEU A 469 25.49 21.53 23.18
N GLU A 470 26.27 20.58 23.69
CA GLU A 470 26.91 20.71 25.00
C GLU A 470 27.92 21.82 25.02
N LEU A 471 28.82 21.87 24.02
CA LEU A 471 29.83 22.92 23.91
C LEU A 471 29.21 24.31 23.83
N ARG A 472 28.05 24.41 23.14
CA ARG A 472 27.38 25.67 22.89
C ARG A 472 26.47 26.09 24.04
N PHE A 473 25.83 25.17 24.73
CA PHE A 473 24.88 25.40 25.81
C PHE A 473 25.33 24.70 27.09
N ASP A 474 24.88 23.48 27.30
CA ASP A 474 25.25 22.60 28.42
C ASP A 474 24.82 21.15 28.15
N ILE A 475 25.13 20.26 29.10
CA ILE A 475 24.80 18.82 29.03
C ILE A 475 23.28 18.56 28.92
N ARG A 476 22.42 19.42 29.49
CA ARG A 476 20.96 19.22 29.44
C ARG A 476 20.43 19.33 28.00
N VAL A 477 20.94 20.32 27.24
CA VAL A 477 20.58 20.48 25.83
C VAL A 477 21.15 19.36 24.97
N ARG A 478 22.36 18.87 25.25
CA ARG A 478 22.91 17.68 24.59
C ARG A 478 22.02 16.45 24.81
N LEU A 479 21.65 16.17 26.08
CA LEU A 479 20.76 15.03 26.40
C LEU A 479 19.37 15.19 25.77
N LEU A 480 18.80 16.41 25.80
CA LEU A 480 17.53 16.71 25.14
C LEU A 480 17.61 16.37 23.65
N GLY A 481 18.62 16.85 22.94
CA GLY A 481 18.82 16.61 21.51
C GLY A 481 19.00 15.12 21.21
N SER A 482 19.86 14.43 21.96
CA SER A 482 20.12 13.00 21.78
C SER A 482 18.89 12.14 22.08
N LEU A 483 18.15 12.40 23.16
CA LEU A 483 16.92 11.68 23.51
C LEU A 483 15.79 11.93 22.49
N THR A 484 15.63 13.19 22.05
CA THR A 484 14.67 13.55 21.01
C THR A 484 14.95 12.80 19.70
N PHE A 485 16.22 12.71 19.30
CA PHE A 485 16.66 11.94 18.13
C PHE A 485 16.38 10.44 18.29
N ILE A 486 16.78 9.84 19.42
CA ILE A 486 16.56 8.42 19.69
C ILE A 486 15.06 8.09 19.61
N LEU A 487 14.20 8.90 20.24
CA LEU A 487 12.76 8.72 20.22
C LEU A 487 12.18 8.77 18.79
N LEU A 488 12.64 9.73 17.98
CA LEU A 488 12.23 9.85 16.58
C LEU A 488 12.63 8.62 15.76
N GLN A 489 13.86 8.13 15.96
CA GLN A 489 14.34 6.95 15.22
C GLN A 489 13.65 5.66 15.67
N LEU A 490 13.32 5.50 16.95
CA LEU A 490 12.53 4.37 17.45
C LEU A 490 11.15 4.30 16.78
N ALA A 491 10.47 5.45 16.66
CA ALA A 491 9.20 5.53 15.95
C ALA A 491 9.33 5.21 14.45
N ARG A 492 10.44 5.64 13.81
CA ARG A 492 10.70 5.41 12.39
C ARG A 492 10.92 3.94 12.04
N MET A 493 11.66 3.19 12.89
CA MET A 493 12.12 1.83 12.59
C MET A 493 10.97 0.86 12.29
N GLY A 494 9.88 0.89 13.07
CA GLY A 494 8.72 0.03 12.86
C GLY A 494 7.99 0.31 11.54
N VAL A 495 7.76 1.58 11.25
CA VAL A 495 7.04 2.03 10.03
C VAL A 495 7.80 1.67 8.76
N VAL A 496 9.11 1.85 8.76
CA VAL A 496 9.98 1.58 7.59
C VAL A 496 10.04 0.10 7.23
N LEU A 497 9.89 -0.81 8.20
CA LEU A 497 9.79 -2.24 7.94
C LEU A 497 8.38 -2.68 7.55
N TYR A 498 7.35 -2.14 8.20
CA TYR A 498 5.97 -2.57 8.02
C TYR A 498 5.39 -2.23 6.64
N LEU A 499 5.50 -0.95 6.20
CA LEU A 499 4.87 -0.52 4.96
C LEU A 499 5.35 -1.27 3.71
N PRO A 500 6.66 -1.53 3.51
CA PRO A 500 7.09 -2.38 2.40
C PRO A 500 6.71 -3.85 2.59
N ALA A 501 6.68 -4.35 3.83
CA ALA A 501 6.32 -5.74 4.09
C ALA A 501 4.88 -6.05 3.68
N ILE A 502 3.93 -5.15 3.96
CA ILE A 502 2.53 -5.33 3.55
C ILE A 502 2.39 -5.40 2.03
N ALA A 503 3.05 -4.47 1.32
CA ALA A 503 2.95 -4.43 -0.14
C ALA A 503 3.65 -5.61 -0.82
N ILE A 504 4.74 -6.14 -0.26
CA ILE A 504 5.41 -7.33 -0.79
C ILE A 504 4.59 -8.58 -0.47
N SER A 505 4.05 -8.69 0.74
CA SER A 505 3.21 -9.79 1.19
C SER A 505 1.99 -9.98 0.28
N SER A 506 1.30 -8.88 -0.07
CA SER A 506 0.10 -8.91 -0.90
C SER A 506 0.33 -9.45 -2.31
N VAL A 507 1.52 -9.23 -2.89
CA VAL A 507 1.81 -9.63 -4.28
C VAL A 507 2.68 -10.88 -4.40
N THR A 508 3.38 -11.31 -3.34
CA THR A 508 4.26 -12.48 -3.38
C THR A 508 3.68 -13.71 -2.68
N ASN A 509 2.54 -13.58 -2.00
CA ASN A 509 1.99 -14.58 -1.08
C ASN A 509 2.96 -14.97 0.07
N MET A 510 3.96 -14.12 0.37
CA MET A 510 4.82 -14.30 1.52
C MET A 510 4.11 -13.78 2.77
N ASP A 511 4.15 -14.54 3.84
CA ASP A 511 3.64 -14.08 5.13
C ASP A 511 4.29 -12.75 5.54
N ILE A 512 3.49 -11.78 5.97
CA ILE A 512 3.96 -10.42 6.32
C ILE A 512 4.98 -10.46 7.46
N PHE A 513 4.81 -11.36 8.45
CA PHE A 513 5.72 -11.48 9.58
C PHE A 513 7.07 -12.04 9.12
N LEU A 514 7.05 -12.94 8.11
CA LEU A 514 8.26 -13.46 7.47
C LEU A 514 9.00 -12.35 6.70
N CYS A 515 8.29 -11.50 5.95
CA CYS A 515 8.89 -10.34 5.26
C CYS A 515 9.60 -9.42 6.26
N ILE A 516 8.91 -9.05 7.36
CA ILE A 516 9.46 -8.20 8.42
C ILE A 516 10.68 -8.87 9.07
N ALA A 517 10.59 -10.17 9.38
CA ALA A 517 11.68 -10.91 10.01
C ALA A 517 12.93 -10.99 9.12
N ILE A 518 12.78 -11.27 7.83
CA ILE A 518 13.91 -11.29 6.88
C ILE A 518 14.60 -9.93 6.87
N MET A 519 13.88 -8.85 6.62
CA MET A 519 14.46 -7.51 6.58
C MET A 519 15.14 -7.14 7.91
N GLY A 520 14.49 -7.39 9.04
CA GLY A 520 15.00 -7.03 10.37
C GLY A 520 16.22 -7.84 10.77
N VAL A 521 16.19 -9.16 10.59
CA VAL A 521 17.30 -10.06 10.97
C VAL A 521 18.54 -9.83 10.12
N PHE A 522 18.40 -9.82 8.79
CA PHE A 522 19.54 -9.61 7.89
C PHE A 522 20.18 -8.23 8.10
N SER A 523 19.35 -7.17 8.21
CA SER A 523 19.84 -5.81 8.49
C SER A 523 20.62 -5.76 9.82
N THR A 524 20.07 -6.36 10.86
CA THR A 524 20.73 -6.39 12.17
C THR A 524 22.07 -7.11 12.12
N ILE A 525 22.15 -8.28 11.47
CA ILE A 525 23.36 -9.09 11.41
C ILE A 525 24.50 -8.31 10.74
N TYR A 526 24.32 -7.80 9.50
CA TYR A 526 25.43 -7.16 8.81
C TYR A 526 25.83 -5.82 9.44
N THR A 527 24.87 -5.08 10.01
CA THR A 527 25.14 -3.81 10.71
C THR A 527 25.98 -4.02 11.97
N VAL A 528 25.65 -5.04 12.79
CA VAL A 528 26.41 -5.41 14.00
C VAL A 528 27.81 -5.88 13.64
N MET A 529 27.96 -6.60 12.51
CA MET A 529 29.24 -7.13 12.07
C MET A 529 30.18 -6.03 11.58
N GLY A 530 29.72 -5.18 10.65
CA GLY A 530 30.58 -4.28 9.91
C GLY A 530 30.38 -2.78 10.18
N GLY A 531 29.56 -2.39 11.16
CA GLY A 531 29.39 -1.01 11.59
C GLY A 531 29.02 -0.05 10.44
N MET A 532 29.45 1.22 10.56
CA MET A 532 29.13 2.27 9.57
C MET A 532 29.80 2.02 8.21
N GLU A 533 30.96 1.36 8.15
CA GLU A 533 31.61 1.07 6.87
C GLU A 533 30.77 0.07 6.04
N ALA A 534 30.23 -0.97 6.67
CA ALA A 534 29.31 -1.89 6.01
C ALA A 534 28.01 -1.19 5.59
N VAL A 535 27.40 -0.40 6.49
CA VAL A 535 26.17 0.35 6.20
C VAL A 535 26.32 1.22 4.96
N ILE A 536 27.40 2.00 4.83
CA ILE A 536 27.61 2.86 3.67
C ILE A 536 27.78 2.07 2.37
N TRP A 537 28.52 0.96 2.39
CA TRP A 537 28.73 0.16 1.19
C TRP A 537 27.50 -0.67 0.80
N THR A 538 26.73 -1.14 1.77
CA THR A 538 25.41 -1.74 1.47
C THR A 538 24.46 -0.71 0.88
N ASP A 539 24.40 0.52 1.41
CA ASP A 539 23.60 1.61 0.85
C ASP A 539 23.94 1.90 -0.61
N VAL A 540 25.23 1.92 -0.97
CA VAL A 540 25.68 2.14 -2.36
C VAL A 540 25.08 1.10 -3.30
N ILE A 541 25.14 -0.19 -2.92
CA ILE A 541 24.59 -1.28 -3.74
C ILE A 541 23.05 -1.15 -3.80
N GLN A 542 22.43 -0.84 -2.67
CA GLN A 542 21.00 -0.65 -2.54
C GLN A 542 20.47 0.46 -3.46
N VAL A 543 21.17 1.60 -3.51
CA VAL A 543 20.84 2.71 -4.42
C VAL A 543 20.94 2.26 -5.89
N VAL A 544 21.98 1.53 -6.25
CA VAL A 544 22.15 1.02 -7.62
C VAL A 544 21.04 0.04 -8.00
N VAL A 545 20.71 -0.90 -7.13
CA VAL A 545 19.64 -1.88 -7.35
C VAL A 545 18.27 -1.19 -7.46
N LEU A 546 18.01 -0.23 -6.57
CA LEU A 546 16.75 0.49 -6.51
C LEU A 546 16.53 1.37 -7.77
N LEU A 547 17.51 2.22 -8.10
CA LEU A 547 17.42 3.10 -9.29
C LEU A 547 17.43 2.27 -10.58
N GLY A 548 18.25 1.22 -10.64
CA GLY A 548 18.31 0.30 -11.77
C GLY A 548 17.00 -0.43 -11.96
N GLY A 549 16.38 -0.91 -10.88
CA GLY A 549 15.07 -1.57 -10.91
C GLY A 549 13.95 -0.64 -11.38
N ALA A 550 13.91 0.60 -10.89
CA ALA A 550 12.94 1.60 -11.35
C ALA A 550 13.14 1.94 -12.84
N LEU A 551 14.38 2.11 -13.29
CA LEU A 551 14.70 2.38 -14.68
C LEU A 551 14.27 1.24 -15.60
N LEU A 552 14.54 0.00 -15.22
CA LEU A 552 14.13 -1.19 -15.96
C LEU A 552 12.59 -1.29 -16.02
N SER A 553 11.91 -1.03 -14.93
CA SER A 553 10.45 -1.00 -14.87
C SER A 553 9.86 0.00 -15.88
N ILE A 554 10.44 1.21 -15.96
CA ILE A 554 10.05 2.22 -16.96
C ILE A 554 10.27 1.71 -18.39
N PHE A 555 11.46 1.18 -18.69
CA PHE A 555 11.77 0.72 -20.04
C PHE A 555 10.86 -0.42 -20.50
N ILE A 556 10.59 -1.38 -19.62
CA ILE A 556 9.72 -2.52 -19.93
C ILE A 556 8.27 -2.04 -20.10
N ALA A 557 7.79 -1.13 -19.25
CA ALA A 557 6.45 -0.57 -19.41
C ALA A 557 6.30 0.19 -20.74
N ILE A 558 7.23 1.07 -21.08
CA ILE A 558 7.21 1.83 -22.35
C ILE A 558 7.29 0.90 -23.55
N ALA A 559 8.09 -0.17 -23.49
CA ALA A 559 8.21 -1.15 -24.57
C ALA A 559 6.91 -1.93 -24.85
N ASN A 560 6.01 -1.99 -23.87
CA ASN A 560 4.71 -2.65 -23.96
C ASN A 560 3.54 -1.66 -24.12
N ILE A 561 3.81 -0.39 -24.42
CA ILE A 561 2.80 0.61 -24.79
C ILE A 561 2.84 0.83 -26.29
N ASP A 562 1.72 0.70 -26.98
CA ASP A 562 1.62 0.99 -28.40
C ASP A 562 1.95 2.47 -28.67
N GLY A 563 2.90 2.73 -29.59
CA GLY A 563 3.47 4.06 -29.81
C GLY A 563 4.56 4.47 -28.82
N GLY A 564 4.83 3.66 -27.78
CA GLY A 564 5.97 3.80 -26.88
C GLY A 564 6.00 5.13 -26.12
N PHE A 565 7.18 5.76 -26.05
CA PHE A 565 7.37 7.00 -25.30
C PHE A 565 6.53 8.17 -25.80
N SER A 566 6.17 8.24 -27.09
CA SER A 566 5.30 9.29 -27.63
C SER A 566 3.90 9.23 -27.02
N THR A 567 3.32 8.04 -26.92
CA THR A 567 2.01 7.83 -26.26
C THR A 567 2.06 8.20 -24.79
N VAL A 568 3.16 7.91 -24.09
CA VAL A 568 3.33 8.32 -22.67
C VAL A 568 3.28 9.84 -22.52
N ILE A 569 3.91 10.58 -23.43
CA ILE A 569 3.89 12.06 -23.37
C ILE A 569 2.50 12.59 -23.75
N GLU A 570 1.89 12.08 -24.83
CA GLU A 570 0.60 12.54 -25.34
C GLU A 570 -0.51 12.33 -24.30
N VAL A 571 -0.69 11.10 -23.85
CA VAL A 571 -1.68 10.74 -22.81
C VAL A 571 -1.35 11.40 -21.47
N GLY A 572 -0.07 11.43 -21.07
CA GLY A 572 0.33 12.11 -19.85
C GLY A 572 0.04 13.61 -19.83
N MET A 573 0.12 14.28 -21.00
CA MET A 573 -0.29 15.69 -21.16
C MET A 573 -1.82 15.84 -21.11
N GLU A 574 -2.55 14.99 -21.82
CA GLU A 574 -4.01 14.99 -21.86
C GLU A 574 -4.62 14.86 -20.45
N PHE A 575 -4.10 13.95 -19.65
CA PHE A 575 -4.54 13.72 -18.26
C PHE A 575 -3.82 14.60 -17.21
N GLU A 576 -3.18 15.70 -17.62
CA GLU A 576 -2.46 16.64 -16.74
C GLU A 576 -1.44 15.97 -15.79
N LYS A 577 -0.87 14.81 -16.12
CA LYS A 577 0.06 14.08 -15.24
C LYS A 577 1.33 14.87 -14.96
N PHE A 578 1.80 15.67 -15.91
CA PHE A 578 3.00 16.50 -15.78
C PHE A 578 2.75 17.86 -15.11
N LYS A 579 1.56 18.10 -14.57
CA LYS A 579 1.24 19.34 -13.87
C LYS A 579 2.08 19.48 -12.61
N LEU A 580 2.98 20.47 -12.59
CA LEU A 580 3.92 20.73 -11.50
C LEU A 580 3.38 21.77 -10.49
N ILE A 581 2.62 22.74 -10.94
CA ILE A 581 2.32 23.94 -10.15
C ILE A 581 0.82 24.14 -10.03
N ASP A 582 0.40 24.38 -8.79
CA ASP A 582 -0.92 24.88 -8.43
C ASP A 582 -0.73 26.18 -7.63
N TRP A 583 -1.16 27.29 -8.21
CA TRP A 583 -1.00 28.63 -7.63
C TRP A 583 -2.08 29.02 -6.63
N SER A 584 -3.04 28.12 -6.32
CA SER A 584 -4.09 28.44 -5.35
C SER A 584 -3.50 28.72 -3.96
N TRP A 585 -4.20 29.54 -3.16
CA TRP A 585 -3.88 29.80 -1.75
C TRP A 585 -4.71 28.89 -0.85
N ASP A 586 -4.37 27.61 -0.82
CA ASP A 586 -5.02 26.65 0.05
C ASP A 586 -3.95 25.91 0.88
N TYR A 587 -3.93 26.16 2.19
CA TYR A 587 -2.98 25.54 3.11
C TYR A 587 -3.39 24.14 3.54
N THR A 588 -4.57 23.67 3.13
CA THR A 588 -5.08 22.32 3.39
C THR A 588 -4.64 21.32 2.31
N GLN A 589 -4.36 21.82 1.10
CA GLN A 589 -3.97 21.05 -0.07
C GLN A 589 -2.47 21.16 -0.39
N LEU A 590 -1.95 20.21 -1.18
CA LEU A 590 -0.59 20.28 -1.69
C LEU A 590 -0.50 21.26 -2.88
N VAL A 591 -0.48 22.53 -2.59
CA VAL A 591 -0.28 23.61 -3.55
C VAL A 591 1.17 24.08 -3.56
N PHE A 592 1.56 24.92 -4.52
CA PHE A 592 2.96 25.37 -4.72
C PHE A 592 3.63 25.91 -3.44
N TRP A 593 2.94 26.77 -2.69
CA TRP A 593 3.47 27.37 -1.47
C TRP A 593 3.65 26.37 -0.34
N VAL A 594 2.70 25.45 -0.19
CA VAL A 594 2.77 24.37 0.78
C VAL A 594 3.94 23.43 0.43
N ALA A 595 4.10 23.08 -0.85
CA ALA A 595 5.22 22.25 -1.30
C ALA A 595 6.57 22.91 -1.01
N ILE A 596 6.80 24.15 -1.43
CA ILE A 596 8.08 24.85 -1.22
C ILE A 596 8.40 25.00 0.27
N ILE A 597 7.49 25.59 1.05
CA ILE A 597 7.73 25.85 2.47
C ILE A 597 7.87 24.52 3.22
N GLY A 598 6.94 23.61 3.01
CA GLY A 598 6.94 22.32 3.69
C GLY A 598 8.21 21.52 3.43
N PHE A 599 8.55 21.31 2.18
CA PHE A 599 9.75 20.52 1.83
C PHE A 599 11.06 21.22 2.12
N PHE A 600 11.12 22.56 2.12
CA PHE A 600 12.29 23.27 2.59
C PHE A 600 12.61 22.88 4.04
N PHE A 601 11.64 22.99 4.94
CA PHE A 601 11.85 22.63 6.35
C PHE A 601 11.98 21.11 6.56
N LEU A 602 11.22 20.28 5.83
CA LEU A 602 11.36 18.83 5.89
C LEU A 602 12.76 18.34 5.47
N ASN A 603 13.35 18.96 4.42
CA ASN A 603 14.73 18.66 4.05
C ASN A 603 15.76 19.28 5.01
N LEU A 604 15.47 20.44 5.62
CA LEU A 604 16.38 21.06 6.57
C LEU A 604 16.61 20.16 7.81
N ILE A 605 15.57 19.52 8.31
CA ILE A 605 15.61 18.68 9.51
C ILE A 605 16.71 17.61 9.43
N PRO A 606 16.74 16.68 8.46
CA PRO A 606 17.71 15.59 8.44
C PRO A 606 19.15 16.09 8.24
N TYR A 607 19.37 17.12 7.44
CA TYR A 607 20.73 17.59 7.15
C TYR A 607 21.32 18.49 8.24
N SER A 608 20.48 19.11 9.07
CA SER A 608 20.91 20.04 10.13
C SER A 608 21.01 19.43 11.51
N SER A 609 20.25 18.35 11.80
CA SER A 609 20.04 17.89 13.17
C SER A 609 19.97 16.38 13.36
N ASP A 610 19.76 15.60 12.29
CA ASP A 610 19.63 14.14 12.37
C ASP A 610 21.01 13.47 12.29
N GLN A 611 21.37 12.71 13.34
CA GLN A 611 22.64 11.99 13.42
C GLN A 611 22.80 10.99 12.27
N VAL A 612 21.72 10.43 11.74
CA VAL A 612 21.77 9.48 10.63
C VAL A 612 22.45 10.09 9.41
N VAL A 613 22.14 11.32 9.03
CA VAL A 613 22.74 12.04 7.90
C VAL A 613 24.09 12.64 8.28
N ILE A 614 24.15 13.31 9.45
CA ILE A 614 25.35 13.99 9.92
C ILE A 614 26.52 13.00 10.05
N GLN A 615 26.27 11.82 10.62
CA GLN A 615 27.28 10.80 10.78
C GLN A 615 27.95 10.41 9.45
N ARG A 616 27.19 10.36 8.34
CA ARG A 616 27.70 10.00 7.01
C ARG A 616 28.71 11.00 6.45
N TYR A 617 28.41 12.29 6.46
CA TYR A 617 29.39 13.28 5.99
C TYR A 617 30.54 13.52 6.99
N LEU A 618 30.46 12.94 8.21
CA LEU A 618 31.61 12.88 9.13
C LEU A 618 32.55 11.67 8.85
N THR A 619 32.10 10.66 8.07
CA THR A 619 32.93 9.48 7.73
C THR A 619 33.98 9.74 6.66
N VAL A 620 33.93 10.88 5.98
CA VAL A 620 34.91 11.25 4.94
C VAL A 620 36.12 11.94 5.54
N LYS A 621 37.24 12.02 4.76
CA LYS A 621 38.53 12.47 5.22
C LYS A 621 38.57 13.92 5.73
N ASP A 622 38.03 14.84 4.97
CA ASP A 622 38.07 16.27 5.24
C ASP A 622 36.80 17.03 4.88
N GLU A 623 36.78 18.37 5.12
CA GLU A 623 35.63 19.23 4.89
C GLU A 623 35.26 19.29 3.39
N LYS A 624 36.24 19.36 2.48
CA LYS A 624 36.00 19.38 1.03
C LYS A 624 35.36 18.10 0.52
N GLU A 625 35.76 16.96 1.05
CA GLU A 625 35.15 15.67 0.72
C GLU A 625 33.71 15.60 1.27
N ALA A 626 33.46 16.19 2.44
CA ALA A 626 32.11 16.30 2.99
C ALA A 626 31.20 17.21 2.14
N GLU A 627 31.71 18.34 1.65
CA GLU A 627 31.00 19.20 0.68
C GLU A 627 30.61 18.43 -0.60
N LYS A 628 31.60 17.69 -1.18
CA LYS A 628 31.34 16.85 -2.35
C LYS A 628 30.27 15.77 -2.07
N SER A 629 30.28 15.14 -0.90
CA SER A 629 29.28 14.13 -0.56
C SER A 629 27.86 14.72 -0.46
N LEU A 630 27.71 15.90 0.10
CA LEU A 630 26.43 16.61 0.15
C LEU A 630 25.95 17.02 -1.24
N TRP A 631 26.84 17.51 -2.11
CA TRP A 631 26.50 17.81 -3.50
C TRP A 631 26.15 16.56 -4.30
N THR A 632 26.86 15.45 -4.09
CA THR A 632 26.52 14.17 -4.73
C THR A 632 25.11 13.75 -4.40
N ASN A 633 24.74 13.82 -3.12
CA ASN A 633 23.37 13.56 -2.71
C ASN A 633 22.34 14.52 -3.37
N GLY A 634 22.60 15.83 -3.36
CA GLY A 634 21.71 16.80 -3.98
C GLY A 634 21.54 16.60 -5.49
N LEU A 635 22.63 16.30 -6.19
CA LEU A 635 22.61 16.11 -7.64
C LEU A 635 21.96 14.79 -8.07
N ILE A 636 22.17 13.67 -7.35
CA ILE A 636 21.54 12.39 -7.66
C ILE A 636 20.03 12.41 -7.41
N THR A 637 19.56 13.32 -6.56
CA THR A 637 18.12 13.51 -6.32
C THR A 637 17.39 13.94 -7.59
N ILE A 638 18.02 14.73 -8.47
CA ILE A 638 17.41 15.21 -9.72
C ILE A 638 16.99 14.04 -10.63
N PRO A 639 17.91 13.17 -11.11
CA PRO A 639 17.49 12.02 -11.91
C PRO A 639 16.55 11.09 -11.14
N GLY A 640 16.67 10.99 -9.81
CA GLY A 640 15.76 10.23 -8.98
C GLY A 640 14.32 10.76 -9.04
N ILE A 641 14.12 12.08 -9.03
CA ILE A 641 12.78 12.69 -9.20
C ILE A 641 12.19 12.26 -10.53
N PHE A 642 12.91 12.48 -11.65
CA PHE A 642 12.40 12.10 -12.97
C PHE A 642 12.11 10.61 -13.07
N LEU A 643 12.90 9.77 -12.42
CA LEU A 643 12.73 8.32 -12.42
C LEU A 643 11.43 7.91 -11.70
N PHE A 644 11.22 8.33 -10.45
CA PHE A 644 10.06 7.89 -9.67
C PHE A 644 8.75 8.54 -10.11
N PHE A 645 8.78 9.83 -10.46
CA PHE A 645 7.61 10.52 -11.00
C PHE A 645 7.29 10.04 -12.42
N GLY A 646 8.33 9.81 -13.23
CA GLY A 646 8.19 9.22 -14.55
C GLY A 646 7.59 7.81 -14.48
N LEU A 647 8.05 6.97 -13.55
CA LEU A 647 7.51 5.62 -13.33
C LEU A 647 6.00 5.68 -13.05
N GLY A 648 5.55 6.59 -12.19
CA GLY A 648 4.11 6.74 -11.90
C GLY A 648 3.29 7.14 -13.13
N THR A 649 3.81 8.08 -13.94
CA THR A 649 3.16 8.48 -15.20
C THR A 649 3.15 7.33 -16.22
N VAL A 650 4.27 6.63 -16.36
CA VAL A 650 4.38 5.49 -17.29
C VAL A 650 3.43 4.37 -16.87
N LEU A 651 3.33 4.04 -15.59
CA LEU A 651 2.38 3.03 -15.10
C LEU A 651 0.93 3.45 -15.36
N PHE A 652 0.60 4.73 -15.19
CA PHE A 652 -0.73 5.24 -15.51
C PHE A 652 -1.08 4.98 -16.99
N VAL A 653 -0.20 5.37 -17.91
CA VAL A 653 -0.42 5.18 -19.33
C VAL A 653 -0.42 3.69 -19.69
N TYR A 654 0.48 2.91 -19.10
CA TYR A 654 0.57 1.46 -19.31
C TYR A 654 -0.76 0.75 -19.01
N TYR A 655 -1.34 1.00 -17.85
CA TYR A 655 -2.62 0.37 -17.48
C TYR A 655 -3.84 0.98 -18.17
N LEU A 656 -3.74 2.22 -18.63
CA LEU A 656 -4.79 2.83 -19.47
C LEU A 656 -4.81 2.21 -20.87
N THR A 657 -3.63 1.96 -21.46
CA THR A 657 -3.51 1.40 -22.81
C THR A 657 -3.53 -0.13 -22.86
N ASN A 658 -3.35 -0.82 -21.73
CA ASN A 658 -3.40 -2.28 -21.59
C ASN A 658 -4.38 -2.69 -20.48
N PRO A 659 -5.68 -2.40 -20.62
CA PRO A 659 -6.65 -2.66 -19.57
C PRO A 659 -6.83 -4.15 -19.27
N GLU A 660 -6.44 -5.04 -20.18
CA GLU A 660 -6.45 -6.49 -19.99
C GLU A 660 -5.39 -6.98 -19.00
N LYS A 661 -4.36 -6.17 -18.73
CA LYS A 661 -3.26 -6.51 -17.81
C LYS A 661 -3.51 -6.02 -16.37
N ILE A 662 -4.76 -5.91 -16.03
CA ILE A 662 -5.18 -5.38 -14.73
C ILE A 662 -4.86 -6.36 -13.61
N GLY A 663 -4.27 -5.83 -12.55
CA GLY A 663 -4.01 -6.60 -11.33
C GLY A 663 -4.05 -5.72 -10.09
N SER A 664 -4.14 -6.28 -8.91
CA SER A 664 -4.20 -5.71 -7.56
C SER A 664 -5.32 -4.69 -7.26
N ALA A 665 -6.05 -4.98 -6.18
CA ALA A 665 -7.20 -4.20 -5.73
C ALA A 665 -6.85 -2.87 -5.03
N ASN A 666 -5.60 -2.69 -4.57
CA ASN A 666 -5.17 -1.52 -3.81
C ASN A 666 -4.17 -0.66 -4.60
N PRO A 667 -4.37 0.67 -4.68
CA PRO A 667 -3.39 1.56 -5.29
C PRO A 667 -1.97 1.40 -4.73
N GLU A 668 -1.84 1.13 -3.42
CA GLU A 668 -0.56 0.93 -2.75
C GLU A 668 0.17 -0.34 -3.22
N GLU A 669 -0.54 -1.32 -3.76
CA GLU A 669 -0.01 -2.57 -4.31
C GLU A 669 0.31 -2.48 -5.80
N LEU A 670 -0.08 -1.40 -6.49
CA LEU A 670 0.03 -1.25 -7.93
C LEU A 670 1.47 -1.47 -8.44
N LEU A 671 2.44 -0.81 -7.83
CA LEU A 671 3.85 -0.96 -8.23
C LEU A 671 4.41 -2.34 -7.87
N PRO A 672 4.24 -2.90 -6.66
CA PRO A 672 4.60 -4.28 -6.37
C PRO A 672 3.92 -5.29 -7.30
N TYR A 673 2.65 -5.10 -7.61
CA TYR A 673 1.93 -5.94 -8.56
C TYR A 673 2.57 -5.89 -9.96
N TYR A 674 2.79 -4.68 -10.50
CA TYR A 674 3.48 -4.49 -11.78
C TYR A 674 4.84 -5.21 -11.81
N ILE A 675 5.61 -5.12 -10.72
CA ILE A 675 6.92 -5.77 -10.61
C ILE A 675 6.79 -7.29 -10.71
N VAL A 676 5.81 -7.89 -10.02
CA VAL A 676 5.66 -9.35 -9.98
C VAL A 676 4.95 -9.89 -11.22
N ALA A 677 3.94 -9.17 -11.74
CA ALA A 677 3.13 -9.61 -12.86
C ALA A 677 3.77 -9.37 -14.23
N GLU A 678 4.39 -8.21 -14.42
CA GLU A 678 4.79 -7.73 -15.76
C GLU A 678 6.31 -7.80 -16.01
N LEU A 679 7.13 -7.76 -14.95
CA LEU A 679 8.56 -7.84 -15.15
C LEU A 679 9.02 -9.29 -15.42
N PRO A 680 10.04 -9.48 -16.29
CA PRO A 680 10.63 -10.78 -16.52
C PRO A 680 11.11 -11.48 -15.24
N ILE A 681 11.00 -12.80 -15.25
CA ILE A 681 11.45 -13.65 -14.12
C ILE A 681 12.93 -13.36 -13.82
N GLY A 682 13.28 -13.19 -12.53
CA GLY A 682 14.60 -12.78 -12.05
C GLY A 682 14.76 -11.25 -11.94
N ILE A 683 14.28 -10.46 -12.89
CA ILE A 683 14.23 -8.99 -12.78
C ILE A 683 13.24 -8.57 -11.71
N ALA A 684 12.05 -9.18 -11.69
CA ALA A 684 11.08 -8.97 -10.62
C ALA A 684 11.70 -9.25 -9.23
N GLY A 685 12.44 -10.34 -9.07
CA GLY A 685 13.19 -10.67 -7.84
C GLY A 685 14.23 -9.61 -7.47
N LEU A 686 14.93 -9.04 -8.46
CA LEU A 686 15.91 -7.99 -8.24
C LEU A 686 15.26 -6.67 -7.79
N VAL A 687 14.12 -6.31 -8.38
CA VAL A 687 13.39 -5.09 -8.00
C VAL A 687 12.76 -5.24 -6.61
N ILE A 688 12.20 -6.40 -6.28
CA ILE A 688 11.74 -6.71 -4.91
C ILE A 688 12.92 -6.67 -3.93
N ALA A 689 14.09 -7.21 -4.29
CA ALA A 689 15.30 -7.06 -3.49
C ALA A 689 15.68 -5.59 -3.28
N GLY A 690 15.43 -4.72 -4.26
CA GLY A 690 15.59 -3.26 -4.13
C GLY A 690 14.63 -2.64 -3.08
N ILE A 691 13.40 -3.11 -2.99
CA ILE A 691 12.45 -2.65 -1.97
C ILE A 691 12.90 -3.12 -0.57
N PHE A 692 13.32 -4.39 -0.43
CA PHE A 692 13.94 -4.89 0.79
C PHE A 692 15.16 -4.05 1.17
N ALA A 693 16.02 -3.75 0.18
CA ALA A 693 17.19 -2.93 0.32
C ALA A 693 16.90 -1.57 0.94
N ALA A 694 15.93 -0.84 0.40
CA ALA A 694 15.55 0.48 0.86
C ALA A 694 14.99 0.48 2.30
N SER A 695 14.27 -0.58 2.69
CA SER A 695 13.82 -0.78 4.08
C SER A 695 14.99 -1.06 5.01
N MET A 696 15.88 -1.97 4.60
CA MET A 696 17.06 -2.38 5.38
C MET A 696 18.04 -1.22 5.59
N SER A 697 18.26 -0.35 4.56
CA SER A 697 19.09 0.86 4.65
C SER A 697 18.58 1.86 5.69
N SER A 698 17.28 2.02 5.78
CA SER A 698 16.70 2.92 6.78
C SER A 698 16.77 2.34 8.19
N LEU A 699 16.63 1.02 8.33
CA LEU A 699 16.72 0.32 9.63
C LEU A 699 18.17 0.30 10.17
N ASP A 700 19.15 -0.12 9.35
CA ASP A 700 20.55 -0.23 9.75
C ASP A 700 21.15 1.12 10.13
N SER A 701 20.78 2.15 9.37
CA SER A 701 21.15 3.54 9.64
C SER A 701 20.61 4.04 10.98
N SER A 702 19.34 3.74 11.28
CA SER A 702 18.73 4.08 12.57
C SER A 702 19.42 3.34 13.71
N MET A 703 19.63 2.02 13.60
CA MET A 703 20.31 1.20 14.61
C MET A 703 21.71 1.71 14.95
N ASN A 704 22.54 1.94 13.90
CA ASN A 704 23.91 2.40 14.11
C ASN A 704 23.97 3.81 14.72
N SER A 705 23.11 4.72 14.23
CA SER A 705 23.09 6.10 14.73
C SER A 705 22.53 6.22 16.15
N ILE A 706 21.52 5.41 16.52
CA ILE A 706 21.04 5.32 17.91
C ILE A 706 22.16 4.78 18.81
N ALA A 707 22.86 3.72 18.41
CA ALA A 707 23.97 3.19 19.18
C ALA A 707 25.09 4.22 19.35
N THR A 708 25.40 4.99 18.30
CA THR A 708 26.37 6.09 18.32
C THR A 708 25.97 7.18 19.32
N ALA A 709 24.74 7.64 19.25
CA ALA A 709 24.20 8.68 20.15
C ALA A 709 24.17 8.17 21.60
N TYR A 710 23.64 6.97 21.84
CA TYR A 710 23.56 6.40 23.19
C TYR A 710 24.94 6.24 23.84
N ILE A 711 25.89 5.62 23.12
CA ILE A 711 27.25 5.40 23.66
C ILE A 711 27.96 6.73 23.90
N THR A 712 27.90 7.64 22.90
CA THR A 712 28.68 8.89 22.97
C THR A 712 28.07 9.90 23.92
N ASP A 713 26.75 10.10 23.86
CA ASP A 713 26.08 11.23 24.53
C ASP A 713 25.53 10.85 25.92
N ILE A 714 25.20 9.57 26.15
CA ILE A 714 24.56 9.12 27.40
C ILE A 714 25.53 8.22 28.18
N HIS A 715 25.97 7.11 27.60
CA HIS A 715 26.68 6.09 28.37
C HIS A 715 28.06 6.56 28.84
N LYS A 716 28.86 7.23 27.98
CA LYS A 716 30.16 7.82 28.35
C LYS A 716 30.04 8.89 29.43
N TYR A 717 28.88 9.55 29.52
CA TYR A 717 28.61 10.51 30.61
C TYR A 717 28.29 9.80 31.93
N ILE A 718 27.47 8.72 31.88
CA ILE A 718 27.07 7.97 33.09
C ILE A 718 28.22 7.12 33.65
N LYS A 719 29.00 6.47 32.80
CA LYS A 719 30.15 5.62 33.13
C LYS A 719 31.39 6.02 32.34
N PRO A 720 32.07 7.12 32.74
CA PRO A 720 33.34 7.52 32.13
C PRO A 720 34.44 6.52 32.52
N GLY A 721 35.40 6.31 31.60
CA GLY A 721 36.60 5.56 31.89
C GLY A 721 36.62 4.07 31.53
N LEU A 722 35.58 3.56 30.86
CA LEU A 722 35.64 2.22 30.25
C LEU A 722 36.67 2.20 29.11
N LYS A 723 37.27 1.01 28.85
CA LYS A 723 38.13 0.82 27.69
C LYS A 723 37.34 0.90 26.40
N ASP A 724 37.95 1.40 25.32
CA ASP A 724 37.29 1.55 24.03
C ASP A 724 36.63 0.25 23.51
N ARG A 725 37.28 -0.90 23.77
CA ARG A 725 36.76 -2.23 23.46
C ARG A 725 35.48 -2.58 24.22
N GLU A 726 35.30 -2.05 25.43
CA GLU A 726 34.07 -2.26 26.22
C GLU A 726 32.93 -1.41 25.67
N TYR A 727 33.22 -0.15 25.30
CA TYR A 727 32.28 0.70 24.59
C TYR A 727 31.88 0.10 23.24
N LEU A 728 32.80 -0.50 22.49
CA LEU A 728 32.52 -1.17 21.22
C LEU A 728 31.61 -2.39 21.42
N LYS A 729 31.87 -3.23 22.44
CA LYS A 729 30.97 -4.35 22.76
C LYS A 729 29.55 -3.85 23.08
N LEU A 730 29.45 -2.82 23.90
CA LEU A 730 28.17 -2.23 24.27
C LEU A 730 27.48 -1.62 23.05
N ALA A 731 28.19 -0.95 22.14
CA ALA A 731 27.66 -0.43 20.90
C ALA A 731 27.02 -1.54 20.06
N LYS A 732 27.73 -2.66 19.86
CA LYS A 732 27.19 -3.84 19.15
C LYS A 732 25.95 -4.42 19.84
N THR A 733 25.93 -4.49 21.16
CA THR A 733 24.77 -4.95 21.93
C THR A 733 23.58 -4.01 21.75
N ILE A 734 23.78 -2.70 21.82
CA ILE A 734 22.71 -1.71 21.58
C ILE A 734 22.17 -1.82 20.15
N THR A 735 23.05 -2.00 19.15
CA THR A 735 22.65 -2.21 17.76
C THR A 735 21.74 -3.44 17.63
N ILE A 736 22.05 -4.57 18.30
CA ILE A 736 21.18 -5.77 18.34
C ILE A 736 19.84 -5.44 18.99
N ILE A 737 19.85 -4.81 20.15
CA ILE A 737 18.62 -4.45 20.87
C ILE A 737 17.72 -3.56 20.00
N MET A 738 18.30 -2.59 19.30
CA MET A 738 17.54 -1.71 18.40
C MET A 738 16.98 -2.45 17.19
N GLY A 739 17.75 -3.38 16.61
CA GLY A 739 17.27 -4.22 15.52
C GLY A 739 16.08 -5.10 15.92
N VAL A 740 16.18 -5.74 17.08
CA VAL A 740 15.07 -6.54 17.66
C VAL A 740 13.88 -5.62 17.95
N PHE A 741 14.10 -4.47 18.56
CA PHE A 741 13.04 -3.51 18.86
C PHE A 741 12.31 -3.04 17.60
N GLY A 742 13.04 -2.63 16.55
CA GLY A 742 12.45 -2.20 15.28
C GLY A 742 11.63 -3.31 14.61
N THR A 743 12.16 -4.53 14.61
CA THR A 743 11.48 -5.71 14.06
C THR A 743 10.20 -6.04 14.84
N LEU A 744 10.28 -6.08 16.18
CA LEU A 744 9.09 -6.34 17.03
C LEU A 744 8.05 -5.23 16.93
N THR A 745 8.47 -3.96 16.79
CA THR A 745 7.54 -2.85 16.57
C THR A 745 6.80 -3.00 15.23
N ALA A 746 7.50 -3.40 14.16
CA ALA A 746 6.86 -3.67 12.86
C ALA A 746 5.89 -4.86 12.93
N VAL A 747 6.26 -5.94 13.64
CA VAL A 747 5.38 -7.10 13.89
C VAL A 747 4.15 -6.68 14.69
N TRP A 748 4.32 -5.85 15.72
CA TRP A 748 3.19 -5.34 16.52
C TRP A 748 2.24 -4.48 15.68
N ILE A 749 2.79 -3.58 14.83
CA ILE A 749 1.99 -2.78 13.90
C ILE A 749 1.20 -3.69 12.95
N ALA A 750 1.86 -4.72 12.38
CA ALA A 750 1.22 -5.68 11.48
C ALA A 750 0.09 -6.47 12.15
N ALA A 751 0.26 -6.85 13.42
CA ALA A 751 -0.73 -7.62 14.18
C ALA A 751 -1.94 -6.80 14.65
N THR A 752 -1.81 -5.46 14.71
CA THR A 752 -2.86 -4.57 15.24
C THR A 752 -3.66 -3.85 14.15
N GLU A 753 -3.31 -4.05 12.86
CA GLU A 753 -3.95 -3.42 11.70
C GLU A 753 -4.18 -1.91 11.87
N VAL A 754 -3.21 -1.20 12.46
CA VAL A 754 -3.31 0.24 12.70
C VAL A 754 -3.37 0.99 11.37
N GLY A 755 -4.52 1.53 11.04
CA GLY A 755 -4.69 2.45 9.90
C GLY A 755 -3.91 3.76 10.09
N PHE A 756 -3.63 4.48 9.00
CA PHE A 756 -3.02 5.83 8.99
C PHE A 756 -1.61 5.95 9.61
N ILE A 757 -0.80 4.88 9.57
CA ILE A 757 0.56 4.87 10.16
C ILE A 757 1.47 5.88 9.50
N PHE A 758 1.36 6.08 8.17
CA PHE A 758 2.16 7.05 7.43
C PHE A 758 1.89 8.49 7.90
N ASP A 759 0.64 8.84 8.11
CA ASP A 759 0.23 10.15 8.65
C ASP A 759 0.78 10.36 10.07
N LEU A 760 0.71 9.34 10.91
CA LEU A 760 1.28 9.39 12.25
C LEU A 760 2.80 9.63 12.20
N PHE A 761 3.50 8.94 11.30
CA PHE A 761 4.94 9.14 11.10
C PHE A 761 5.27 10.56 10.65
N GLN A 762 4.55 11.12 9.68
CA GLN A 762 4.74 12.49 9.21
C GLN A 762 4.48 13.53 10.32
N LYS A 763 3.47 13.32 11.14
CA LYS A 763 3.18 14.14 12.32
C LYS A 763 4.33 14.10 13.33
N LEU A 764 4.85 12.92 13.64
CA LEU A 764 5.98 12.74 14.55
C LEU A 764 7.27 13.38 14.01
N LEU A 765 7.54 13.22 12.72
CA LEU A 765 8.70 13.85 12.07
C LEU A 765 8.64 15.37 12.15
N GLY A 766 7.49 15.98 11.84
CA GLY A 766 7.29 17.42 11.93
C GLY A 766 7.37 17.94 13.38
N MET A 767 6.71 17.26 14.30
CA MET A 767 6.61 17.66 15.72
C MET A 767 7.94 17.51 16.46
N ILE A 768 8.62 16.37 16.31
CA ILE A 768 9.85 16.06 17.05
C ILE A 768 11.07 16.52 16.27
N GLY A 769 11.19 16.16 15.01
CA GLY A 769 12.32 16.51 14.15
C GLY A 769 12.41 18.01 13.86
N GLY A 770 11.27 18.68 13.64
CA GLY A 770 11.23 20.13 13.45
C GLY A 770 11.80 20.89 14.64
N CYS A 771 11.42 20.53 15.86
CA CYS A 771 11.96 21.15 17.06
C CYS A 771 13.46 20.94 17.19
N LEU A 772 13.96 19.75 16.87
CA LEU A 772 15.40 19.46 16.93
C LEU A 772 16.20 20.34 15.96
N ALA A 773 15.72 20.53 14.72
CA ALA A 773 16.33 21.46 13.78
C ALA A 773 16.29 22.92 14.29
N GLY A 774 15.20 23.32 14.94
CA GLY A 774 15.07 24.64 15.60
C GLY A 774 16.13 24.87 16.69
N VAL A 775 16.47 23.84 17.48
CA VAL A 775 17.57 23.89 18.46
C VAL A 775 18.91 24.20 17.78
N PHE A 776 19.23 23.55 16.65
CA PHE A 776 20.48 23.81 15.92
C PHE A 776 20.50 25.19 15.27
N ILE A 777 19.36 25.70 14.77
CA ILE A 777 19.23 27.07 14.28
C ILE A 777 19.55 28.07 15.40
N LEU A 778 18.95 27.92 16.57
CA LEU A 778 19.24 28.75 17.75
C LEU A 778 20.71 28.66 18.18
N ALA A 779 21.30 27.46 18.14
CA ALA A 779 22.69 27.24 18.52
C ALA A 779 23.68 27.96 17.58
N ILE A 780 23.47 27.87 16.27
CA ILE A 780 24.39 28.40 15.26
C ILE A 780 24.19 29.90 15.02
N PHE A 781 22.95 30.37 14.91
CA PHE A 781 22.65 31.73 14.46
C PHE A 781 22.40 32.75 15.60
N SER A 782 22.03 32.30 16.80
CA SER A 782 21.74 33.20 17.93
C SER A 782 22.91 33.28 18.93
N GLN A 783 23.45 34.44 19.17
CA GLN A 783 24.41 34.68 20.27
C GLN A 783 23.72 34.79 21.63
N ARG A 784 22.41 35.06 21.66
CA ARG A 784 21.63 35.25 22.89
C ARG A 784 20.91 34.01 23.39
N ALA A 785 20.77 33.00 22.55
CA ALA A 785 20.14 31.78 22.93
C ALA A 785 20.85 31.10 24.10
N ASN A 786 20.08 30.60 25.06
CA ASN A 786 20.58 29.90 26.25
C ASN A 786 19.84 28.59 26.45
N SER A 787 20.33 27.74 27.38
CA SER A 787 19.82 26.39 27.62
C SER A 787 18.33 26.38 27.98
N LEU A 788 17.89 27.30 28.85
CA LEU A 788 16.51 27.34 29.32
C LEU A 788 15.55 27.71 28.17
N GLY A 789 15.90 28.74 27.39
CA GLY A 789 15.10 29.17 26.25
C GLY A 789 14.99 28.08 25.19
N VAL A 790 16.10 27.38 24.91
CA VAL A 790 16.10 26.26 23.93
C VAL A 790 15.21 25.09 24.40
N ILE A 791 15.25 24.71 25.68
CA ILE A 791 14.41 23.65 26.24
C ILE A 791 12.93 24.03 26.15
N ILE A 792 12.57 25.27 26.58
CA ILE A 792 11.19 25.75 26.50
C ILE A 792 10.74 25.83 25.04
N GLY A 793 11.59 26.34 24.14
CA GLY A 793 11.30 26.43 22.72
C GLY A 793 11.01 25.05 22.09
N THR A 794 11.79 24.02 22.47
CA THR A 794 11.59 22.65 21.99
C THR A 794 10.24 22.10 22.46
N LEU A 795 9.93 22.18 23.75
CA LEU A 795 8.67 21.67 24.32
C LEU A 795 7.45 22.43 23.78
N SER A 796 7.54 23.76 23.70
CA SER A 796 6.46 24.58 23.15
C SER A 796 6.24 24.34 21.65
N GLY A 797 7.33 24.19 20.87
CA GLY A 797 7.26 23.90 19.43
C GLY A 797 6.58 22.56 19.16
N ALA A 798 6.94 21.51 19.92
CA ALA A 798 6.27 20.21 19.84
C ALA A 798 4.78 20.33 20.23
N GLY A 799 4.45 21.03 21.33
CA GLY A 799 3.08 21.25 21.76
C GLY A 799 2.24 22.02 20.73
N ILE A 800 2.77 23.09 20.14
CA ILE A 800 2.08 23.87 19.10
C ILE A 800 1.84 22.99 17.87
N THR A 801 2.84 22.25 17.38
CA THR A 801 2.66 21.38 16.22
C THR A 801 1.61 20.30 16.48
N PHE A 802 1.59 19.73 17.70
CA PHE A 802 0.55 18.78 18.12
C PHE A 802 -0.85 19.43 18.10
N LEU A 803 -1.01 20.62 18.69
CA LEU A 803 -2.29 21.32 18.69
C LEU A 803 -2.78 21.65 17.27
N VAL A 804 -1.87 22.17 16.41
CA VAL A 804 -2.19 22.44 15.01
C VAL A 804 -2.62 21.16 14.30
N SER A 805 -1.91 20.04 14.47
CA SER A 805 -2.24 18.76 13.82
C SER A 805 -3.57 18.17 14.27
N LYS A 806 -4.07 18.53 15.46
CA LYS A 806 -5.31 18.00 16.04
C LYS A 806 -6.53 18.89 15.80
N PHE A 807 -6.33 20.21 15.75
CA PHE A 807 -7.42 21.17 15.74
C PHE A 807 -7.53 22.01 14.47
N THR A 808 -6.69 21.73 13.46
CA THR A 808 -6.74 22.45 12.18
C THR A 808 -6.54 21.48 11.02
N ASP A 809 -7.04 21.86 9.83
CA ASP A 809 -6.88 21.11 8.57
C ASP A 809 -5.62 21.49 7.80
N VAL A 810 -4.60 22.03 8.50
CA VAL A 810 -3.32 22.40 7.87
C VAL A 810 -2.63 21.17 7.30
N ASN A 811 -2.20 21.26 6.06
CA ASN A 811 -1.52 20.17 5.35
C ASN A 811 -0.29 19.67 6.12
N GLY A 812 -0.16 18.35 6.27
CA GLY A 812 0.89 17.71 7.08
C GLY A 812 2.32 18.06 6.69
N TYR A 813 2.57 18.42 5.43
CA TYR A 813 3.89 18.89 4.98
C TYR A 813 4.35 20.17 5.67
N LEU A 814 3.45 20.99 6.19
CA LEU A 814 3.78 22.23 6.92
C LEU A 814 4.18 21.99 8.40
N TYR A 815 3.95 20.81 8.96
CA TYR A 815 4.25 20.53 10.38
C TYR A 815 5.73 20.71 10.70
N GLY A 816 6.63 20.36 9.76
CA GLY A 816 8.06 20.63 9.92
C GLY A 816 8.38 22.12 10.05
N ALA A 817 7.77 22.95 9.22
CA ALA A 817 7.92 24.41 9.28
C ALA A 817 7.38 24.98 10.61
N ILE A 818 6.21 24.54 11.03
CA ILE A 818 5.57 24.98 12.27
C ILE A 818 6.45 24.61 13.47
N GLY A 819 6.96 23.37 13.53
CA GLY A 819 7.82 22.90 14.61
C GLY A 819 9.13 23.69 14.71
N VAL A 820 9.82 23.90 13.57
CA VAL A 820 11.06 24.67 13.51
C VAL A 820 10.83 26.12 13.93
N LEU A 821 9.86 26.81 13.31
CA LEU A 821 9.62 28.23 13.55
C LEU A 821 9.13 28.50 14.97
N SER A 822 8.21 27.70 15.48
CA SER A 822 7.73 27.82 16.87
C SER A 822 8.85 27.60 17.87
N CYS A 823 9.69 26.58 17.67
CA CYS A 823 10.86 26.33 18.52
C CYS A 823 11.83 27.52 18.51
N VAL A 824 12.15 28.04 17.32
CA VAL A 824 13.10 29.17 17.17
C VAL A 824 12.54 30.44 17.79
N ILE A 825 11.31 30.81 17.49
CA ILE A 825 10.70 32.07 17.98
C ILE A 825 10.57 32.02 19.49
N ILE A 826 9.94 30.99 20.03
CA ILE A 826 9.70 30.88 21.48
C ILE A 826 11.01 30.72 22.24
N GLY A 827 11.92 29.86 21.76
CA GLY A 827 13.23 29.65 22.36
C GLY A 827 14.07 30.90 22.39
N PHE A 828 14.03 31.74 21.32
CA PHE A 828 14.72 33.02 21.28
C PHE A 828 14.09 34.04 22.26
N LEU A 829 12.77 34.15 22.29
CA LEU A 829 12.07 35.09 23.21
C LEU A 829 12.33 34.75 24.67
N PHE A 830 12.24 33.46 25.05
CA PHE A 830 12.55 33.05 26.43
C PHE A 830 14.04 33.22 26.77
N SER A 831 14.93 33.10 25.80
CA SER A 831 16.36 33.42 26.03
C SER A 831 16.61 34.90 26.27
N LEU A 832 15.75 35.78 25.76
CA LEU A 832 15.82 37.23 26.05
C LEU A 832 15.25 37.57 27.44
N ILE A 833 14.15 36.91 27.83
CA ILE A 833 13.50 37.14 29.13
C ILE A 833 14.38 36.63 30.30
N PHE A 834 15.05 35.50 30.10
CA PHE A 834 15.91 34.86 31.10
C PHE A 834 17.39 34.85 30.65
N PRO A 835 18.07 36.00 30.59
CA PRO A 835 19.43 36.07 30.08
C PRO A 835 20.39 35.27 30.97
N ASN A 836 21.32 34.54 30.36
CA ASN A 836 22.35 33.81 31.10
C ASN A 836 23.50 34.74 31.47
N SER A 837 23.94 34.71 32.71
CA SER A 837 25.06 35.55 33.21
C SER A 837 26.45 35.02 32.80
N LYS A 838 26.55 33.80 32.26
CA LYS A 838 27.84 33.22 31.82
C LYS A 838 28.22 33.73 30.43
N SER A 839 29.48 34.18 30.26
CA SER A 839 30.05 34.53 28.96
C SER A 839 29.99 33.28 28.03
N GLN A 840 29.46 33.50 26.84
CA GLN A 840 29.35 32.39 25.88
C GLN A 840 30.72 32.05 25.26
N PRO A 841 31.02 30.77 25.04
CA PRO A 841 32.28 30.38 24.42
C PRO A 841 32.43 31.00 23.02
N GLN A 842 33.59 31.62 22.78
CA GLN A 842 33.90 32.18 21.45
C GLN A 842 34.11 31.10 20.41
N GLY A 843 33.67 31.31 19.18
CA GLY A 843 33.87 30.39 18.04
C GLY A 843 32.79 29.35 17.84
N LEU A 844 31.71 29.38 18.63
CA LEU A 844 30.60 28.41 18.54
C LEU A 844 29.31 28.96 17.90
N THR A 845 29.33 30.17 17.39
CA THR A 845 28.23 30.75 16.61
C THR A 845 28.75 31.30 15.27
N PHE A 846 27.88 31.36 14.27
CA PHE A 846 28.27 31.85 12.94
C PHE A 846 28.92 33.22 12.96
N LYS A 847 28.33 34.18 13.71
CA LYS A 847 28.92 35.53 13.86
C LYS A 847 30.28 35.54 14.55
N SER A 848 30.55 34.56 15.42
CA SER A 848 31.83 34.48 16.14
C SER A 848 32.93 33.88 15.29
N ILE A 849 32.59 33.16 14.24
CA ILE A 849 33.54 32.58 13.26
C ILE A 849 33.94 33.59 12.21
N ILE A 850 33.01 34.40 11.71
CA ILE A 850 33.29 35.43 10.68
C ILE A 850 34.17 36.54 11.23
N LYS A 851 34.16 36.82 12.54
CA LYS A 851 34.99 37.85 13.17
C LYS A 851 36.46 37.45 13.38
N LYS A 852 36.83 36.22 13.07
CA LYS A 852 38.23 35.77 12.98
C LYS A 852 38.68 35.64 11.50
#